data_f3345cf418e9208ef123417d3450e0c7
#
_entry.id   f3345cf418e9208ef123417d3450e0c7
#
_cell.length_a   1.000
_cell.length_b   1.000
_cell.length_c   1.000
_cell.angle_alpha   90.00
_cell.angle_beta   90.00
_cell.angle_gamma   90.00
#
_symmetry.space_group_name_H-M   'P 1'
#
loop_
_entity.id
_entity.type
_entity.pdbx_description
1 polymer ?
#
loop_
_entity_poly.entity_id
_entity_poly.type
_entity_poly.pdbx_seq_one_letter_code
_entity_poly.pdbx_strand_id
1 'polypeptide(L)'
;MTTEQDQSTTEDRPNKATSSTTDRPIASGDGRSASFAVSGPDSPATDDSNDSGPYIDDIAPRRTRDFGDLTRAGLSLLMAAVVMVFAVYLGGMTRGVESDAHTAAQVINWLADFPSTVLTQLATIVIVIIVLAQLLLAREWLQAAVSALAMFAGYGMVWVVSTAISSLNDFTLPMALVSAATSYGSGLLPDIYAGMASFLTAAGPRRTRSTVKWSWNILYAIAAVMVVLSWHSVTGMLVSMAAGRTVGMLIRFVVGTQNKGVWGKDLVAVLSSIGLETTSLIRHQEPRISHGSLSATLDDDLTEGSRIYDVETANNRRFIVSVIDAQTHTVGYLKQLWDWVRFTSVSIRRDRSVRDAVQHHFAMLLGLHNIKLPAPSPYGIADTDESAILVLDAHTIELPANLNTLTQADAVAYMRYLSVANRRGYTHRRITPDTLARLEDGTAVIAGWLNGDSASGPANTALDKVQLLALFAALIGVKPAVAAAREAWGDTTLTTLAPFIQKVAVPSPTRALGTWDKQLLKELRDHINTIIDEETAESAEPVTLARFSWRSMITMLLVIVAVVVVFTQLKPEEIITALTNANPLMAVVTLAFGVCGWIGSSISLGALMDRNRRDNTGVFMSQVAGGFATVSMPAGVGPSFVNLQFLRKSGYRNTPATAIMSAALVVYYAVYFSMLVLIGLFTGRNMFSGAIPTNTLVLVLGVVVVVLSIAMMIPPLRHWVTRRLMPLAKTYINQLLDVLSQPRQLTVSCLGALFQNATTGLAFWAALQAFGYSSNPIETTFVFMLAYALGSAVPTPGGLGGVEAALTFAFVAVGVPQGVALSATLLHRVVFYWLRIPLGAAAMKWLDKHNLV
;
A
#
# COMPACT_ATOMS: atom_id res chain seq x y z
N MET A 1 47.32 -9.41 -28.28
CA MET A 1 48.13 -8.63 -29.22
C MET A 1 47.98 -7.20 -28.78
N THR A 2 48.79 -6.84 -27.93
CA THR A 2 50.04 -5.99 -28.05
C THR A 2 49.65 -4.57 -28.16
N THR A 3 49.87 -3.83 -27.20
CA THR A 3 51.11 -3.17 -26.64
C THR A 3 50.98 -1.69 -26.91
N GLU A 4 50.95 -0.96 -25.81
CA GLU A 4 52.14 -0.28 -25.20
C GLU A 4 52.38 1.13 -25.76
N GLN A 5 52.44 2.00 -24.87
CA GLN A 5 53.56 2.84 -24.35
C GLN A 5 53.64 4.20 -25.06
N ASP A 6 54.18 5.24 -24.56
CA ASP A 6 54.70 5.67 -23.26
C ASP A 6 55.09 7.14 -23.40
N GLN A 7 55.27 7.82 -22.29
CA GLN A 7 56.26 8.88 -22.01
C GLN A 7 56.11 10.25 -22.68
N SER A 8 56.31 11.30 -22.14
CA SER A 8 56.97 11.87 -20.93
C SER A 8 57.39 13.29 -21.22
N THR A 9 57.58 13.99 -20.14
CA THR A 9 58.53 15.06 -19.82
C THR A 9 58.29 16.48 -20.34
N THR A 10 58.33 17.35 -19.46
CA THR A 10 59.21 18.17 -18.63
C THR A 10 59.12 19.65 -18.91
N GLU A 11 59.09 20.36 -17.76
CA GLU A 11 59.83 21.61 -17.43
C GLU A 11 59.57 22.85 -18.24
N ASP A 12 59.18 23.99 -17.65
CA ASP A 12 60.12 24.89 -16.97
C ASP A 12 59.40 26.09 -16.31
N ARG A 13 59.86 26.48 -15.15
CA ARG A 13 59.70 27.78 -14.47
C ARG A 13 60.87 28.66 -14.93
N PRO A 14 60.97 29.99 -14.70
CA PRO A 14 60.65 30.72 -13.48
C PRO A 14 60.33 32.23 -13.57
N ASN A 15 60.00 32.73 -12.42
CA ASN A 15 60.45 33.98 -11.75
C ASN A 15 59.62 35.25 -11.74
N LYS A 16 59.25 35.59 -10.50
CA LYS A 16 59.43 36.81 -9.67
C LYS A 16 59.04 38.19 -10.15
N ALA A 17 58.20 38.84 -9.37
CA ALA A 17 58.44 40.03 -8.55
C ALA A 17 57.19 40.46 -7.76
N THR A 18 57.28 40.40 -6.48
CA THR A 18 57.28 41.35 -5.35
C THR A 18 56.40 42.59 -5.44
N SER A 19 55.43 42.72 -4.53
CA SER A 19 55.36 43.74 -3.44
C SER A 19 54.02 43.60 -2.68
N SER A 20 54.11 43.21 -1.47
CA SER A 20 53.94 43.85 -0.18
C SER A 20 52.56 44.29 0.26
N THR A 21 52.20 43.76 1.42
CA THR A 21 51.43 44.26 2.58
C THR A 21 49.91 44.26 2.46
N THR A 22 49.19 43.57 3.27
CA THR A 22 49.06 43.57 4.73
C THR A 22 48.23 42.37 5.20
N ASP A 23 48.70 41.69 6.21
CA ASP A 23 48.05 40.66 7.00
C ASP A 23 46.72 41.06 7.60
N ARG A 24 45.70 40.24 7.45
CA ARG A 24 44.73 39.90 8.51
C ARG A 24 44.30 38.44 8.34
N PRO A 25 44.33 37.64 9.39
CA PRO A 25 44.03 36.21 9.33
C PRO A 25 42.49 36.00 9.26
N ILE A 26 42.09 35.17 8.31
CA ILE A 26 40.71 34.63 8.28
C ILE A 26 40.66 33.51 9.32
N ALA A 27 39.99 33.77 10.42
CA ALA A 27 39.66 32.76 11.42
C ALA A 27 38.67 31.77 10.83
N SER A 28 39.03 30.50 10.88
CA SER A 28 38.13 29.37 10.69
C SER A 28 37.03 29.43 11.73
N GLY A 29 35.80 29.81 11.32
CA GLY A 29 34.61 29.81 12.16
C GLY A 29 34.01 28.42 12.21
N ASP A 30 34.19 27.76 13.34
CA ASP A 30 33.39 26.58 13.73
C ASP A 30 31.90 26.87 13.59
N GLY A 31 31.18 26.00 12.88
CA GLY A 31 29.72 26.00 12.78
C GLY A 31 29.07 25.70 14.12
N ARG A 32 28.90 26.72 14.95
CA ARG A 32 27.98 26.66 16.08
C ARG A 32 26.62 27.16 15.61
N SER A 33 25.70 26.22 15.46
CA SER A 33 24.27 26.52 15.41
C SER A 33 23.93 27.39 16.62
N ALA A 34 23.51 28.62 16.35
CA ALA A 34 22.93 29.49 17.37
C ALA A 34 21.62 28.87 17.83
N SER A 35 21.64 28.23 18.99
CA SER A 35 20.43 27.87 19.71
C SER A 35 19.82 29.13 20.28
N PHE A 36 18.76 29.62 19.64
CA PHE A 36 17.93 30.65 20.23
C PHE A 36 17.22 30.06 21.46
N ALA A 37 17.60 30.53 22.65
CA ALA A 37 16.87 30.24 23.88
C ALA A 37 15.54 31.00 23.83
N VAL A 38 14.46 30.25 23.64
CA VAL A 38 13.10 30.80 23.75
C VAL A 38 12.83 31.13 25.23
N SER A 39 12.74 32.39 25.54
CA SER A 39 12.25 32.84 26.83
C SER A 39 10.77 32.52 26.97
N GLY A 40 10.39 31.83 28.02
CA GLY A 40 9.00 31.50 28.30
C GLY A 40 8.19 32.78 28.64
N PRO A 41 6.89 32.75 28.38
CA PRO A 41 6.01 33.89 28.64
C PRO A 41 5.63 33.97 30.11
N ASP A 42 6.11 34.99 30.82
CA ASP A 42 5.54 35.38 32.09
C ASP A 42 5.01 36.82 32.03
N SER A 43 3.79 36.95 32.57
CA SER A 43 3.12 38.12 33.11
C SER A 43 2.12 38.88 32.24
N PRO A 44 1.02 39.32 32.84
CA PRO A 44 -0.07 39.99 32.15
C PRO A 44 0.34 41.40 31.73
N ALA A 45 -0.11 41.79 30.56
CA ALA A 45 0.15 43.09 29.97
C ALA A 45 -0.28 44.23 30.89
N THR A 46 0.67 45.01 31.36
CA THR A 46 0.45 46.36 31.71
C THR A 46 0.54 47.23 30.45
N ASP A 47 -0.46 48.03 30.28
CA ASP A 47 -0.66 49.01 29.23
C ASP A 47 0.44 50.09 29.33
N ASP A 48 1.51 49.93 28.50
CA ASP A 48 2.50 50.99 28.28
C ASP A 48 2.49 51.39 26.82
N SER A 49 1.68 52.36 26.51
CA SER A 49 1.51 53.02 25.23
C SER A 49 2.75 53.87 24.87
N ASN A 50 3.87 53.19 24.49
CA ASN A 50 4.99 53.84 23.76
C ASN A 50 5.99 52.79 23.20
N ASP A 51 5.55 51.62 22.83
CA ASP A 51 6.44 50.66 22.17
C ASP A 51 6.19 50.75 20.65
N SER A 52 7.14 51.28 19.90
CA SER A 52 7.12 51.41 18.45
C SER A 52 7.36 50.08 17.74
N GLY A 53 6.92 48.98 18.34
CA GLY A 53 7.00 47.62 17.79
C GLY A 53 5.96 47.39 16.70
N PRO A 54 6.17 46.34 15.84
CA PRO A 54 5.23 46.01 14.77
C PRO A 54 3.87 45.62 15.35
N TYR A 55 2.80 45.99 14.62
CA TYR A 55 1.44 45.56 14.96
C TYR A 55 1.32 44.05 14.63
N ILE A 56 0.96 43.21 15.60
CA ILE A 56 0.87 41.78 15.45
C ILE A 56 -0.53 41.28 15.83
N ASP A 57 -1.30 40.84 14.85
CA ASP A 57 -2.57 40.15 15.06
C ASP A 57 -2.38 38.63 14.80
N ASP A 58 -1.75 37.97 15.77
CA ASP A 58 -1.51 36.53 15.73
C ASP A 58 -1.44 35.97 17.15
N ILE A 59 -2.37 35.05 17.45
CA ILE A 59 -2.44 34.37 18.74
C ILE A 59 -1.95 32.94 18.62
N ALA A 60 -0.80 32.65 19.21
CA ALA A 60 -0.23 31.32 19.23
C ALA A 60 -1.06 30.37 20.10
N PRO A 61 -1.53 29.21 19.57
CA PRO A 61 -2.14 28.20 20.42
C PRO A 61 -1.06 27.62 21.36
N ARG A 62 -1.36 27.54 22.64
CA ARG A 62 -0.43 27.00 23.66
C ARG A 62 -0.04 25.53 23.37
N ARG A 63 -0.95 24.76 22.79
CA ARG A 63 -0.74 23.33 22.48
C ARG A 63 -1.33 22.97 21.13
N THR A 64 -0.65 22.07 20.45
CA THR A 64 -1.07 21.55 19.15
C THR A 64 -1.18 20.02 19.21
N ARG A 65 -2.12 19.45 18.46
CA ARG A 65 -2.32 18.01 18.30
C ARG A 65 -1.71 17.55 16.98
N ASP A 66 -0.76 16.62 17.05
CA ASP A 66 -0.15 16.03 15.85
C ASP A 66 -0.90 14.75 15.44
N PHE A 67 -1.63 14.80 14.32
CA PHE A 67 -2.28 13.61 13.75
C PHE A 67 -1.27 12.53 13.36
N GLY A 68 -0.01 12.90 13.13
CA GLY A 68 1.08 11.97 12.94
C GLY A 68 1.30 11.03 14.15
N ASP A 69 0.94 11.46 15.35
CA ASP A 69 1.02 10.60 16.54
C ASP A 69 -0.03 9.48 16.50
N LEU A 70 -1.23 9.76 16.00
CA LEU A 70 -2.27 8.75 15.84
C LEU A 70 -1.87 7.68 14.80
N THR A 71 -1.29 8.11 13.69
CA THR A 71 -0.80 7.18 12.64
C THR A 71 0.37 6.34 13.13
N ARG A 72 1.30 6.93 13.88
CA ARG A 72 2.43 6.21 14.51
C ARG A 72 1.95 5.24 15.60
N ALA A 73 0.89 5.60 16.35
CA ALA A 73 0.26 4.71 17.31
C ALA A 73 -0.36 3.50 16.62
N GLY A 74 -1.11 3.70 15.52
CA GLY A 74 -1.65 2.62 14.70
C GLY A 74 -0.57 1.71 14.12
N LEU A 75 0.53 2.28 13.63
CA LEU A 75 1.67 1.50 13.11
C LEU A 75 2.36 0.69 14.23
N SER A 76 2.48 1.28 15.43
CA SER A 76 3.06 0.58 16.59
C SER A 76 2.18 -0.58 17.05
N LEU A 77 0.85 -0.39 17.05
CA LEU A 77 -0.12 -1.44 17.36
C LEU A 77 -0.07 -2.57 16.30
N LEU A 78 -0.03 -2.20 15.02
CA LEU A 78 0.12 -3.16 13.93
C LEU A 78 1.43 -3.97 14.07
N MET A 79 2.53 -3.31 14.42
CA MET A 79 3.81 -3.98 14.67
C MET A 79 3.69 -4.98 15.83
N ALA A 80 3.02 -4.61 16.93
CA ALA A 80 2.78 -5.54 18.05
C ALA A 80 1.96 -6.75 17.59
N ALA A 81 0.90 -6.55 16.81
CA ALA A 81 0.08 -7.63 16.28
C ALA A 81 0.89 -8.55 15.34
N VAL A 82 1.69 -7.99 14.45
CA VAL A 82 2.57 -8.74 13.54
C VAL A 82 3.57 -9.57 14.36
N VAL A 83 4.22 -8.99 15.37
CA VAL A 83 5.18 -9.70 16.22
C VAL A 83 4.49 -10.85 16.98
N MET A 84 3.25 -10.65 17.47
CA MET A 84 2.48 -11.72 18.10
C MET A 84 2.16 -12.86 17.13
N VAL A 85 1.75 -12.54 15.91
CA VAL A 85 1.53 -13.53 14.84
C VAL A 85 2.82 -14.30 14.54
N PHE A 86 3.95 -13.61 14.37
CA PHE A 86 5.25 -14.25 14.18
C PHE A 86 5.66 -15.14 15.36
N ALA A 87 5.38 -14.71 16.60
CA ALA A 87 5.70 -15.47 17.80
C ALA A 87 4.96 -16.81 17.86
N VAL A 88 3.68 -16.80 17.51
CA VAL A 88 2.83 -18.00 17.51
C VAL A 88 3.23 -18.95 16.39
N TYR A 89 3.40 -18.42 15.16
CA TYR A 89 3.48 -19.25 13.97
C TYR A 89 4.92 -19.53 13.49
N LEU A 90 5.88 -18.69 13.91
CA LEU A 90 7.31 -18.87 13.62
C LEU A 90 8.12 -19.09 14.90
N GLY A 91 7.53 -19.69 15.92
CA GLY A 91 8.15 -19.93 17.22
C GLY A 91 9.48 -20.71 17.16
N GLY A 92 9.70 -21.54 16.15
CA GLY A 92 11.00 -22.18 15.91
C GLY A 92 12.09 -21.19 15.52
N MET A 93 11.75 -20.17 14.70
CA MET A 93 12.70 -19.15 14.27
C MET A 93 13.03 -18.16 15.41
N THR A 94 12.03 -17.77 16.21
CA THR A 94 12.26 -16.87 17.35
C THR A 94 13.08 -17.55 18.44
N ARG A 95 12.85 -18.84 18.73
CA ARG A 95 13.67 -19.64 19.66
C ARG A 95 15.08 -19.88 19.12
N GLY A 96 15.27 -20.03 17.79
CA GLY A 96 16.58 -20.09 17.15
C GLY A 96 17.38 -18.82 17.40
N VAL A 97 16.78 -17.64 17.16
CA VAL A 97 17.42 -16.35 17.44
C VAL A 97 17.75 -16.17 18.93
N GLU A 98 16.87 -16.62 19.84
CA GLU A 98 17.11 -16.60 21.28
C GLU A 98 18.27 -17.54 21.67
N SER A 99 18.33 -18.75 21.11
CA SER A 99 19.40 -19.72 21.30
C SER A 99 20.76 -19.19 20.80
N ASP A 100 20.79 -18.58 19.60
CA ASP A 100 22.01 -17.99 19.04
C ASP A 100 22.48 -16.78 19.85
N ALA A 101 21.56 -15.94 20.30
CA ALA A 101 21.84 -14.81 21.18
C ALA A 101 22.41 -15.29 22.54
N HIS A 102 21.87 -16.37 23.11
CA HIS A 102 22.37 -16.95 24.33
C HIS A 102 23.77 -17.56 24.19
N THR A 103 24.05 -18.17 23.02
CA THR A 103 25.40 -18.68 22.76
C THR A 103 26.44 -17.52 22.67
N ALA A 104 26.06 -16.40 22.10
CA ALA A 104 26.88 -15.18 22.08
C ALA A 104 27.04 -14.54 23.49
N ALA A 105 26.10 -14.80 24.40
CA ALA A 105 26.11 -14.27 25.76
C ALA A 105 27.24 -14.83 26.64
N GLN A 106 27.88 -15.94 26.28
CA GLN A 106 28.98 -16.52 27.05
C GLN A 106 30.11 -15.52 27.34
N VAL A 107 30.25 -14.49 26.49
CA VAL A 107 31.22 -13.40 26.66
C VAL A 107 30.86 -12.44 27.82
N ILE A 108 29.56 -12.35 28.16
CA ILE A 108 29.01 -11.42 29.16
C ILE A 108 28.39 -12.12 30.38
N ASN A 109 28.76 -13.41 30.62
CA ASN A 109 28.22 -14.19 31.72
C ASN A 109 28.45 -13.59 33.11
N TRP A 110 29.52 -12.78 33.29
CA TRP A 110 29.74 -12.02 34.52
C TRP A 110 28.59 -11.04 34.87
N LEU A 111 27.80 -10.59 33.84
CA LEU A 111 26.67 -9.74 34.04
C LEU A 111 25.42 -10.50 34.53
N ALA A 112 25.40 -11.84 34.35
CA ALA A 112 24.33 -12.68 34.83
C ALA A 112 24.33 -12.83 36.34
N ASP A 113 25.45 -12.56 37.01
CA ASP A 113 25.58 -12.56 38.46
C ASP A 113 24.87 -11.36 39.13
N PHE A 114 24.54 -10.31 38.36
CA PHE A 114 23.78 -9.16 38.85
C PHE A 114 22.30 -9.49 38.83
N PRO A 115 21.54 -9.17 39.89
CA PRO A 115 20.10 -9.34 39.87
C PRO A 115 19.49 -8.48 38.76
N SER A 116 18.77 -9.11 37.80
CA SER A 116 18.12 -8.45 36.65
C SER A 116 17.19 -7.30 37.08
N THR A 117 16.52 -7.51 38.23
CA THR A 117 15.65 -6.51 38.85
C THR A 117 16.39 -5.25 39.27
N VAL A 118 17.58 -5.38 39.81
CA VAL A 118 18.40 -4.21 40.23
C VAL A 118 18.85 -3.41 39.03
N LEU A 119 19.31 -4.06 37.95
CA LEU A 119 19.79 -3.39 36.75
C LEU A 119 18.65 -2.61 36.05
N THR A 120 17.48 -3.25 35.91
CA THR A 120 16.31 -2.64 35.27
C THR A 120 15.70 -1.53 36.11
N GLN A 121 15.58 -1.73 37.42
CA GLN A 121 15.00 -0.71 38.32
C GLN A 121 15.91 0.51 38.43
N LEU A 122 17.23 0.30 38.62
CA LEU A 122 18.18 1.39 38.69
C LEU A 122 18.19 2.23 37.42
N ALA A 123 18.24 1.57 36.25
CA ALA A 123 18.19 2.28 34.98
C ALA A 123 16.87 3.04 34.77
N THR A 124 15.75 2.43 35.15
CA THR A 124 14.42 3.07 35.08
C THR A 124 14.40 4.31 35.97
N ILE A 125 14.83 4.23 37.21
CA ILE A 125 14.88 5.37 38.13
C ILE A 125 15.76 6.49 37.58
N VAL A 126 16.93 6.16 37.09
CA VAL A 126 17.88 7.13 36.51
C VAL A 126 17.28 7.85 35.29
N ILE A 127 16.70 7.07 34.35
CA ILE A 127 16.05 7.63 33.16
C ILE A 127 14.88 8.55 33.53
N VAL A 128 14.01 8.11 34.44
CA VAL A 128 12.84 8.88 34.88
C VAL A 128 13.29 10.19 35.55
N ILE A 129 14.27 10.12 36.46
CA ILE A 129 14.78 11.31 37.15
C ILE A 129 15.38 12.30 36.15
N ILE A 130 16.24 11.85 35.23
CA ILE A 130 16.90 12.72 34.25
C ILE A 130 15.87 13.40 33.33
N VAL A 131 14.92 12.63 32.81
CA VAL A 131 13.91 13.19 31.88
C VAL A 131 12.94 14.11 32.62
N LEU A 132 12.47 13.74 33.83
CA LEU A 132 11.61 14.63 34.62
C LEU A 132 12.34 15.91 35.04
N ALA A 133 13.59 15.80 35.50
CA ALA A 133 14.39 16.96 35.84
C ALA A 133 14.53 17.92 34.67
N GLN A 134 14.78 17.38 33.46
CA GLN A 134 14.84 18.23 32.25
C GLN A 134 13.52 18.92 31.96
N LEU A 135 12.39 18.20 32.05
CA LEU A 135 11.06 18.75 31.81
C LEU A 135 10.73 19.85 32.83
N LEU A 136 11.04 19.62 34.09
CA LEU A 136 10.81 20.58 35.18
C LEU A 136 11.70 21.81 35.06
N LEU A 137 12.99 21.65 34.71
CA LEU A 137 13.91 22.76 34.44
C LEU A 137 13.47 23.59 33.22
N ALA A 138 12.89 22.93 32.20
CA ALA A 138 12.28 23.58 31.04
C ALA A 138 10.91 24.21 31.35
N ARG A 139 10.44 24.19 32.63
CA ARG A 139 9.12 24.71 33.08
C ARG A 139 7.93 24.04 32.36
N GLU A 140 8.10 22.85 31.83
CA GLU A 140 7.05 22.08 31.15
C GLU A 140 6.32 21.14 32.14
N TRP A 141 5.74 21.69 33.21
CA TRP A 141 5.12 20.95 34.30
C TRP A 141 4.02 19.99 33.86
N LEU A 142 3.18 20.44 32.94
CA LEU A 142 2.13 19.58 32.40
C LEU A 142 2.68 18.40 31.60
N GLN A 143 3.76 18.60 30.82
CA GLN A 143 4.39 17.53 30.07
C GLN A 143 5.06 16.50 31.00
N ALA A 144 5.65 16.95 32.09
CA ALA A 144 6.20 16.08 33.12
C ALA A 144 5.10 15.23 33.77
N ALA A 145 3.99 15.84 34.16
CA ALA A 145 2.84 15.13 34.73
C ALA A 145 2.22 14.12 33.75
N VAL A 146 2.06 14.53 32.49
CA VAL A 146 1.51 13.67 31.43
C VAL A 146 2.44 12.50 31.14
N SER A 147 3.77 12.72 31.16
CA SER A 147 4.75 11.63 30.96
C SER A 147 4.72 10.63 32.10
N ALA A 148 4.61 11.11 33.34
CA ALA A 148 4.46 10.24 34.50
C ALA A 148 3.15 9.42 34.44
N LEU A 149 2.03 10.09 34.08
CA LEU A 149 0.74 9.41 33.88
C LEU A 149 0.82 8.36 32.77
N ALA A 150 1.52 8.67 31.69
CA ALA A 150 1.72 7.75 30.57
C ALA A 150 2.51 6.51 31.00
N MET A 151 3.46 6.64 31.91
CA MET A 151 4.19 5.50 32.48
C MET A 151 3.23 4.50 33.14
N PHE A 152 2.36 5.02 34.02
CA PHE A 152 1.37 4.17 34.70
C PHE A 152 0.34 3.58 33.73
N ALA A 153 -0.08 4.35 32.74
CA ALA A 153 -0.98 3.86 31.70
C ALA A 153 -0.33 2.75 30.84
N GLY A 154 0.97 2.84 30.58
CA GLY A 154 1.74 1.79 29.90
C GLY A 154 1.80 0.50 30.70
N TYR A 155 2.05 0.59 32.02
CA TYR A 155 1.95 -0.55 32.94
C TYR A 155 0.53 -1.15 32.92
N GLY A 156 -0.50 -0.32 33.07
CA GLY A 156 -1.90 -0.78 33.06
C GLY A 156 -2.29 -1.46 31.76
N MET A 157 -1.83 -0.97 30.62
CA MET A 157 -2.10 -1.56 29.30
C MET A 157 -1.52 -2.98 29.19
N VAL A 158 -0.26 -3.17 29.61
CA VAL A 158 0.37 -4.51 29.60
C VAL A 158 -0.30 -5.45 30.57
N TRP A 159 -0.71 -4.97 31.75
CA TRP A 159 -1.49 -5.76 32.69
C TRP A 159 -2.81 -6.23 32.07
N VAL A 160 -3.56 -5.33 31.40
CA VAL A 160 -4.81 -5.67 30.70
C VAL A 160 -4.56 -6.69 29.59
N VAL A 161 -3.54 -6.46 28.75
CA VAL A 161 -3.21 -7.36 27.64
C VAL A 161 -2.78 -8.73 28.17
N SER A 162 -1.95 -8.77 29.22
CA SER A 162 -1.51 -10.03 29.84
C SER A 162 -2.69 -10.79 30.43
N THR A 163 -3.61 -10.10 31.12
CA THR A 163 -4.83 -10.70 31.67
C THR A 163 -5.76 -11.21 30.58
N ALA A 164 -5.91 -10.44 29.50
CA ALA A 164 -6.72 -10.85 28.35
C ALA A 164 -6.14 -12.09 27.66
N ILE A 165 -4.82 -12.15 27.46
CA ILE A 165 -4.15 -13.31 26.84
C ILE A 165 -4.25 -14.52 27.76
N SER A 166 -4.08 -14.38 29.08
CA SER A 166 -4.20 -15.49 30.04
C SER A 166 -5.63 -15.99 30.23
N SER A 167 -6.64 -15.17 29.89
CA SER A 167 -8.05 -15.60 29.94
C SER A 167 -8.47 -16.37 28.67
N LEU A 168 -7.68 -16.32 27.58
CA LEU A 168 -7.88 -17.18 26.44
C LEU A 168 -7.43 -18.60 26.79
N ASN A 169 -8.31 -19.59 26.65
CA ASN A 169 -8.01 -21.03 26.93
C ASN A 169 -6.99 -21.63 25.94
N ASP A 170 -6.18 -20.81 25.29
CA ASP A 170 -5.15 -21.22 24.36
C ASP A 170 -3.75 -21.02 24.95
N PHE A 171 -3.03 -22.12 25.15
CA PHE A 171 -1.68 -22.13 25.73
C PHE A 171 -0.59 -21.72 24.71
N THR A 172 -0.89 -21.64 23.42
CA THR A 172 0.10 -21.36 22.38
C THR A 172 0.63 -19.92 22.45
N LEU A 173 -0.25 -18.97 22.66
CA LEU A 173 0.07 -17.55 22.80
C LEU A 173 0.92 -17.22 24.04
N PRO A 174 0.54 -17.67 25.26
CA PRO A 174 1.38 -17.51 26.44
C PRO A 174 2.78 -18.11 26.27
N MET A 175 2.87 -19.34 25.76
CA MET A 175 4.16 -20.02 25.53
C MET A 175 5.05 -19.30 24.50
N ALA A 176 4.48 -18.61 23.55
CA ALA A 176 5.22 -17.85 22.54
C ALA A 176 5.79 -16.52 23.06
N LEU A 177 5.22 -15.98 24.15
CA LEU A 177 5.59 -14.70 24.74
C LEU A 177 6.51 -14.81 25.95
N VAL A 178 6.62 -15.99 26.55
CA VAL A 178 7.43 -16.26 27.76
C VAL A 178 8.75 -16.91 27.35
N SER A 179 9.86 -16.45 27.93
CA SER A 179 11.16 -17.10 27.76
C SER A 179 11.19 -18.43 28.52
N ALA A 180 11.87 -19.43 27.96
CA ALA A 180 12.04 -20.75 28.59
C ALA A 180 12.75 -20.71 29.96
N ALA A 181 13.48 -19.62 30.24
CA ALA A 181 14.24 -19.42 31.48
C ALA A 181 13.48 -18.71 32.60
N THR A 182 12.33 -18.09 32.31
CA THR A 182 11.51 -17.41 33.32
C THR A 182 10.65 -18.42 34.10
N SER A 183 11.14 -18.85 35.26
CA SER A 183 10.32 -19.51 36.27
C SER A 183 9.19 -18.60 36.73
N TYR A 184 7.98 -19.04 36.63
CA TYR A 184 6.74 -18.63 37.28
C TYR A 184 6.84 -17.46 38.29
N GLY A 185 6.65 -16.22 37.87
CA GLY A 185 6.61 -15.10 38.78
C GLY A 185 6.55 -13.70 38.16
N SER A 186 7.04 -13.51 36.96
CA SER A 186 6.89 -12.27 36.19
C SER A 186 5.73 -12.42 35.22
N GLY A 187 4.89 -11.37 35.10
CA GLY A 187 3.76 -11.39 34.16
C GLY A 187 4.16 -11.77 32.74
N LEU A 188 3.19 -12.21 31.97
CA LEU A 188 3.35 -12.69 30.57
C LEU A 188 4.20 -11.77 29.69
N LEU A 189 4.12 -10.47 29.94
CA LEU A 189 4.82 -9.42 29.20
C LEU A 189 5.62 -8.54 30.17
N PRO A 190 6.83 -8.11 29.82
CA PRO A 190 7.65 -7.26 30.68
C PRO A 190 7.06 -5.85 30.77
N ASP A 191 6.41 -5.53 31.87
CA ASP A 191 5.64 -4.32 32.15
C ASP A 191 6.49 -3.04 32.25
N ILE A 192 7.69 -3.13 32.87
CA ILE A 192 8.63 -2.00 33.01
C ILE A 192 8.96 -1.37 31.65
N TYR A 193 9.19 -2.18 30.62
CA TYR A 193 9.55 -1.69 29.29
C TYR A 193 8.37 -1.00 28.60
N ALA A 194 7.14 -1.46 28.83
CA ALA A 194 5.96 -0.78 28.33
C ALA A 194 5.74 0.56 29.03
N GLY A 195 5.87 0.61 30.34
CA GLY A 195 5.79 1.84 31.12
C GLY A 195 6.83 2.88 30.67
N MET A 196 8.10 2.44 30.52
CA MET A 196 9.20 3.29 30.06
C MET A 196 9.02 3.75 28.62
N ALA A 197 8.58 2.89 27.71
CA ALA A 197 8.30 3.24 26.34
C ALA A 197 7.16 4.27 26.25
N SER A 198 6.12 4.14 27.07
CA SER A 198 5.02 5.08 27.15
C SER A 198 5.49 6.44 27.72
N PHE A 199 6.25 6.42 28.83
CA PHE A 199 6.86 7.58 29.45
C PHE A 199 7.72 8.39 28.47
N LEU A 200 8.70 7.74 27.85
CA LEU A 200 9.63 8.39 26.93
C LEU A 200 8.94 8.89 25.66
N THR A 201 7.88 8.20 25.21
CA THR A 201 7.08 8.65 24.05
C THR A 201 6.28 9.89 24.39
N ALA A 202 5.67 9.93 25.59
CA ALA A 202 4.93 11.07 26.06
C ALA A 202 5.83 12.28 26.39
N ALA A 203 7.08 12.06 26.83
CA ALA A 203 8.05 13.12 27.12
C ALA A 203 8.43 13.97 25.89
N GLY A 204 8.20 13.48 24.67
CA GLY A 204 8.40 14.23 23.44
C GLY A 204 9.23 13.51 22.39
N PRO A 205 9.38 14.10 21.20
CA PRO A 205 10.10 13.48 20.10
C PRO A 205 11.62 13.45 20.35
N ARG A 206 12.26 12.38 19.89
CA ARG A 206 13.71 12.17 20.00
C ARG A 206 14.56 13.25 19.32
N ARG A 207 14.01 13.92 18.29
CA ARG A 207 14.72 14.95 17.52
C ARG A 207 14.97 16.22 18.31
N THR A 208 14.02 16.60 19.17
CA THR A 208 14.06 17.88 19.90
C THR A 208 14.75 17.79 21.25
N ARG A 209 14.98 16.57 21.81
CA ARG A 209 15.53 16.37 23.15
C ARG A 209 16.61 15.30 23.17
N SER A 210 17.84 15.71 23.39
CA SER A 210 19.00 14.80 23.46
C SER A 210 18.88 13.79 24.62
N THR A 211 18.34 14.19 25.77
CA THR A 211 18.10 13.31 26.93
C THR A 211 17.12 12.20 26.58
N VAL A 212 16.00 12.51 25.92
CA VAL A 212 15.02 11.49 25.46
C VAL A 212 15.65 10.54 24.45
N LYS A 213 16.49 11.06 23.53
CA LYS A 213 17.24 10.24 22.58
C LYS A 213 18.16 9.24 23.29
N TRP A 214 18.96 9.71 24.24
CA TRP A 214 19.87 8.86 25.00
C TRP A 214 19.12 7.87 25.91
N SER A 215 18.04 8.29 26.55
CA SER A 215 17.19 7.43 27.37
C SER A 215 16.62 6.26 26.58
N TRP A 216 16.19 6.50 25.34
CA TRP A 216 15.76 5.43 24.43
C TRP A 216 16.90 4.49 24.06
N ASN A 217 18.09 5.00 23.81
CA ASN A 217 19.26 4.16 23.48
C ASN A 217 19.63 3.26 24.67
N ILE A 218 19.60 3.81 25.88
CA ILE A 218 19.84 3.06 27.12
C ILE A 218 18.75 1.99 27.31
N LEU A 219 17.48 2.35 27.11
CA LEU A 219 16.37 1.39 27.21
C LEU A 219 16.52 0.23 26.22
N TYR A 220 16.90 0.51 24.97
CA TYR A 220 17.15 -0.54 23.99
C TYR A 220 18.38 -1.40 24.34
N ALA A 221 19.45 -0.78 24.84
CA ALA A 221 20.63 -1.53 25.26
C ALA A 221 20.32 -2.50 26.42
N ILE A 222 19.56 -2.03 27.41
CA ILE A 222 19.13 -2.87 28.53
C ILE A 222 18.18 -3.97 28.04
N ALA A 223 17.22 -3.62 27.19
CA ALA A 223 16.31 -4.62 26.61
C ALA A 223 17.09 -5.70 25.85
N ALA A 224 18.11 -5.31 25.08
CA ALA A 224 18.97 -6.27 24.37
C ALA A 224 19.75 -7.17 25.34
N VAL A 225 20.32 -6.61 26.40
CA VAL A 225 21.02 -7.39 27.45
C VAL A 225 20.08 -8.38 28.12
N MET A 226 18.83 -7.97 28.45
CA MET A 226 17.85 -8.84 29.09
C MET A 226 17.41 -10.01 28.19
N VAL A 227 17.33 -9.76 26.89
CA VAL A 227 17.04 -10.81 25.89
C VAL A 227 18.24 -11.75 25.76
N VAL A 228 19.45 -11.21 25.64
CA VAL A 228 20.69 -11.99 25.51
C VAL A 228 20.92 -12.88 26.73
N LEU A 229 20.63 -12.39 27.94
CA LEU A 229 20.71 -13.17 29.16
C LEU A 229 19.48 -14.11 29.37
N SER A 230 18.58 -14.21 28.39
CA SER A 230 17.37 -15.07 28.42
C SER A 230 16.38 -14.78 29.56
N TRP A 231 16.45 -13.58 30.16
CA TRP A 231 15.52 -13.16 31.20
C TRP A 231 14.16 -12.74 30.64
N HIS A 232 14.12 -12.30 29.38
CA HIS A 232 12.88 -11.99 28.67
C HIS A 232 12.95 -12.50 27.25
N SER A 233 11.78 -12.90 26.69
CA SER A 233 11.68 -13.28 25.28
C SER A 233 11.79 -12.07 24.37
N VAL A 234 12.37 -12.24 23.18
CA VAL A 234 12.43 -11.19 22.14
C VAL A 234 11.03 -10.69 21.81
N THR A 235 10.09 -11.62 21.66
CA THR A 235 8.71 -11.35 21.27
C THR A 235 7.96 -10.59 22.36
N GLY A 236 8.05 -11.02 23.62
CA GLY A 236 7.45 -10.32 24.74
C GLY A 236 7.98 -8.92 24.93
N MET A 237 9.28 -8.72 24.76
CA MET A 237 9.94 -7.41 24.83
C MET A 237 9.44 -6.45 23.75
N LEU A 238 9.39 -6.90 22.50
CA LEU A 238 8.93 -6.07 21.36
C LEU A 238 7.45 -5.71 21.49
N VAL A 239 6.60 -6.65 21.89
CA VAL A 239 5.17 -6.41 22.11
C VAL A 239 4.95 -5.41 23.23
N SER A 240 5.65 -5.55 24.36
CA SER A 240 5.58 -4.60 25.49
C SER A 240 5.98 -3.21 25.09
N MET A 241 7.12 -3.06 24.42
CA MET A 241 7.61 -1.74 23.98
C MET A 241 6.67 -1.10 22.95
N ALA A 242 6.11 -1.88 22.03
CA ALA A 242 5.17 -1.41 21.04
C ALA A 242 3.84 -0.99 21.68
N ALA A 243 3.32 -1.77 22.63
CA ALA A 243 2.10 -1.43 23.38
C ALA A 243 2.30 -0.15 24.20
N GLY A 244 3.39 -0.03 24.94
CA GLY A 244 3.72 1.17 25.69
C GLY A 244 3.86 2.41 24.80
N ARG A 245 4.53 2.25 23.65
CA ARG A 245 4.67 3.31 22.68
C ARG A 245 3.33 3.76 22.08
N THR A 246 2.42 2.83 21.82
CA THR A 246 1.06 3.12 21.38
C THR A 246 0.32 3.98 22.39
N VAL A 247 0.36 3.58 23.67
CA VAL A 247 -0.27 4.33 24.78
C VAL A 247 0.33 5.73 24.90
N GLY A 248 1.65 5.84 24.91
CA GLY A 248 2.33 7.15 24.99
C GLY A 248 1.97 8.11 23.85
N MET A 249 1.83 7.58 22.61
CA MET A 249 1.40 8.38 21.46
C MET A 249 -0.06 8.80 21.55
N LEU A 250 -0.96 7.92 22.00
CA LEU A 250 -2.37 8.24 22.20
C LEU A 250 -2.54 9.33 23.27
N ILE A 251 -1.85 9.21 24.39
CA ILE A 251 -1.88 10.22 25.46
C ILE A 251 -1.35 11.56 24.93
N ARG A 252 -0.24 11.53 24.19
CA ARG A 252 0.34 12.73 23.58
C ARG A 252 -0.61 13.38 22.58
N PHE A 253 -1.33 12.61 21.80
CA PHE A 253 -2.34 13.10 20.87
C PHE A 253 -3.52 13.75 21.62
N VAL A 254 -4.03 13.11 22.68
CA VAL A 254 -5.16 13.61 23.46
C VAL A 254 -4.81 14.93 24.17
N VAL A 255 -3.67 14.97 24.85
CA VAL A 255 -3.24 16.14 25.64
C VAL A 255 -2.64 17.22 24.75
N GLY A 256 -2.12 16.90 23.59
CA GLY A 256 -1.36 17.76 22.70
C GLY A 256 0.08 18.00 23.20
N THR A 257 0.92 18.53 22.32
CA THR A 257 2.29 18.96 22.63
C THR A 257 2.38 20.48 22.69
N GLN A 258 3.38 21.00 23.39
CA GLN A 258 3.67 22.43 23.37
C GLN A 258 3.94 22.87 21.93
N ASN A 259 3.35 23.98 21.54
CA ASN A 259 3.57 24.57 20.23
C ASN A 259 5.01 25.08 20.13
N LYS A 260 5.75 24.62 19.12
CA LYS A 260 7.11 25.04 18.81
C LYS A 260 7.21 25.69 17.42
N GLY A 261 6.08 25.85 16.75
CA GLY A 261 6.01 26.58 15.49
C GLY A 261 6.32 28.07 15.71
N VAL A 262 6.70 28.74 14.64
CA VAL A 262 7.02 30.16 14.64
C VAL A 262 5.72 30.98 14.58
N TRP A 263 5.50 31.89 15.56
CA TRP A 263 4.28 32.68 15.70
C TRP A 263 4.63 34.10 16.11
N GLY A 264 3.77 35.08 15.78
CA GLY A 264 3.81 36.45 16.26
C GLY A 264 5.20 37.09 16.21
N LYS A 265 5.77 37.43 17.35
CA LYS A 265 7.10 38.07 17.46
C LYS A 265 8.23 37.21 16.91
N ASP A 266 8.16 35.87 17.06
CA ASP A 266 9.17 34.97 16.52
C ASP A 266 9.14 34.96 15.00
N LEU A 267 7.93 35.05 14.39
CA LEU A 267 7.77 35.18 12.95
C LEU A 267 8.37 36.50 12.43
N VAL A 268 8.09 37.62 13.12
CA VAL A 268 8.71 38.90 12.78
C VAL A 268 10.23 38.84 12.83
N ALA A 269 10.79 38.18 13.86
CA ALA A 269 12.24 37.99 13.96
C ALA A 269 12.83 37.17 12.82
N VAL A 270 12.13 36.11 12.38
CA VAL A 270 12.55 35.31 11.24
C VAL A 270 12.42 36.09 9.93
N LEU A 271 11.36 36.88 9.75
CA LEU A 271 11.19 37.74 8.57
C LEU A 271 12.27 38.84 8.52
N SER A 272 12.65 39.41 9.65
CA SER A 272 13.75 40.37 9.68
C SER A 272 15.10 39.76 9.28
N SER A 273 15.32 38.47 9.57
CA SER A 273 16.55 37.78 9.18
C SER A 273 16.72 37.62 7.66
N ILE A 274 15.62 37.70 6.90
CA ILE A 274 15.61 37.71 5.43
C ILE A 274 15.44 39.12 4.84
N GLY A 275 15.60 40.16 5.65
CA GLY A 275 15.59 41.54 5.22
C GLY A 275 14.21 42.20 5.15
N LEU A 276 13.18 41.60 5.78
CA LEU A 276 11.84 42.19 5.87
C LEU A 276 11.61 42.87 7.23
N GLU A 277 11.74 44.17 7.28
CA GLU A 277 11.40 44.97 8.46
C GLU A 277 9.86 45.13 8.53
N THR A 278 9.24 44.28 9.29
CA THR A 278 7.79 44.15 9.42
C THR A 278 7.22 45.27 10.31
N THR A 279 6.28 46.03 9.81
CA THR A 279 5.48 47.03 10.59
C THR A 279 4.12 46.47 10.99
N SER A 280 3.53 45.57 10.18
CA SER A 280 2.24 44.95 10.46
C SER A 280 2.28 43.45 10.04
N LEU A 281 1.78 42.60 10.92
CA LEU A 281 1.62 41.15 10.70
C LEU A 281 0.18 40.77 11.08
N ILE A 282 -0.64 40.45 10.08
CA ILE A 282 -2.04 40.10 10.25
C ILE A 282 -2.26 38.70 9.73
N ARG A 283 -2.84 37.85 10.59
CA ARG A 283 -3.15 36.48 10.21
C ARG A 283 -4.51 36.39 9.53
N HIS A 284 -4.57 35.73 8.35
CA HIS A 284 -5.85 35.35 7.75
C HIS A 284 -6.53 34.25 8.56
N GLN A 285 -7.73 34.55 9.09
CA GLN A 285 -8.50 33.61 9.93
C GLN A 285 -9.56 32.83 9.16
N GLU A 286 -9.86 33.19 7.91
CA GLU A 286 -10.92 32.55 7.13
C GLU A 286 -10.50 31.21 6.53
N PRO A 287 -11.41 30.21 6.53
CA PRO A 287 -11.16 28.95 5.83
C PRO A 287 -11.08 29.21 4.32
N ARG A 288 -10.14 28.57 3.69
CA ARG A 288 -9.74 28.69 2.27
C ARG A 288 -10.81 28.44 1.23
N ILE A 289 -12.04 28.11 1.62
CA ILE A 289 -13.12 27.66 0.74
C ILE A 289 -14.04 28.80 0.28
N SER A 290 -13.86 30.02 0.77
CA SER A 290 -14.66 31.14 0.31
C SER A 290 -14.10 31.72 -1.00
N HIS A 291 -14.92 31.70 -2.04
CA HIS A 291 -14.65 32.39 -3.30
C HIS A 291 -14.25 33.87 -3.02
N GLY A 292 -13.01 34.21 -3.25
CA GLY A 292 -12.46 35.54 -3.02
C GLY A 292 -11.26 35.62 -2.08
N SER A 293 -10.83 34.51 -1.47
CA SER A 293 -9.64 34.51 -0.62
C SER A 293 -8.35 34.27 -1.42
N LEU A 294 -7.23 34.74 -0.89
CA LEU A 294 -5.87 34.57 -1.39
C LEU A 294 -5.45 33.08 -1.53
N SER A 295 -6.36 32.16 -1.24
CA SER A 295 -6.12 30.72 -1.23
C SER A 295 -5.83 30.11 -2.58
N ALA A 296 -6.31 30.71 -3.67
CA ALA A 296 -6.05 30.19 -5.03
C ALA A 296 -4.57 30.10 -5.36
N THR A 297 -3.78 30.98 -4.82
CA THR A 297 -2.32 31.04 -5.02
C THR A 297 -1.57 29.92 -4.29
N LEU A 298 -2.10 29.50 -3.14
CA LEU A 298 -1.48 28.59 -2.21
C LEU A 298 -2.33 27.32 -2.01
N ASP A 299 -3.40 27.16 -2.81
CA ASP A 299 -4.32 26.04 -2.67
C ASP A 299 -3.67 24.75 -3.14
N ASP A 300 -3.23 23.99 -2.15
CA ASP A 300 -2.64 22.70 -2.29
C ASP A 300 -2.96 21.86 -1.06
N ASP A 301 -3.00 20.54 -1.22
CA ASP A 301 -3.19 19.60 -0.14
C ASP A 301 -2.17 19.75 1.00
N LEU A 302 -0.96 20.18 0.69
CA LEU A 302 0.09 20.43 1.69
C LEU A 302 -0.13 21.73 2.46
N THR A 303 -0.88 22.66 1.89
CA THR A 303 -1.13 23.97 2.48
C THR A 303 -2.47 24.04 3.22
N GLU A 304 -3.30 23.00 3.20
CA GLU A 304 -4.54 22.94 3.99
C GLU A 304 -4.30 23.24 5.49
N GLY A 305 -3.09 23.01 5.99
CA GLY A 305 -2.66 23.34 7.33
C GLY A 305 -1.71 24.53 7.42
N SER A 306 -1.39 25.24 6.32
CA SER A 306 -0.49 26.40 6.38
C SER A 306 -1.21 27.60 6.97
N ARG A 307 -0.42 28.45 7.61
CA ARG A 307 -0.88 29.74 8.13
C ARG A 307 -0.47 30.82 7.15
N ILE A 308 -1.42 31.66 6.75
CA ILE A 308 -1.19 32.75 5.82
C ILE A 308 -1.26 34.08 6.57
N TYR A 309 -0.32 34.94 6.29
CA TYR A 309 -0.21 36.28 6.89
C TYR A 309 -0.08 37.34 5.81
N ASP A 310 -0.79 38.46 6.01
CA ASP A 310 -0.51 39.72 5.35
C ASP A 310 0.57 40.44 6.15
N VAL A 311 1.64 40.83 5.47
CA VAL A 311 2.77 41.53 6.08
C VAL A 311 3.00 42.85 5.36
N GLU A 312 3.03 43.93 6.13
CA GLU A 312 3.45 45.23 5.65
C GLU A 312 4.83 45.56 6.20
N THR A 313 5.67 46.15 5.39
CA THR A 313 7.02 46.55 5.76
C THR A 313 7.12 48.08 5.95
N ALA A 314 8.18 48.54 6.60
CA ALA A 314 8.47 49.96 6.81
C ALA A 314 8.50 50.78 5.49
N ASN A 315 8.78 50.14 4.36
CA ASN A 315 8.78 50.73 3.04
C ASN A 315 7.39 50.70 2.34
N ASN A 316 6.34 50.45 3.11
CA ASN A 316 4.97 50.37 2.62
C ASN A 316 4.73 49.31 1.53
N ARG A 317 5.60 48.28 1.49
CA ARG A 317 5.43 47.11 0.61
C ARG A 317 4.65 46.05 1.33
N ARG A 318 3.76 45.39 0.61
CA ARG A 318 2.91 44.28 1.10
C ARG A 318 3.42 42.95 0.61
N PHE A 319 3.46 41.98 1.51
CA PHE A 319 3.85 40.61 1.23
C PHE A 319 2.83 39.62 1.79
N ILE A 320 2.68 38.48 1.13
CA ILE A 320 1.94 37.33 1.65
C ILE A 320 2.95 36.30 2.16
N VAL A 321 2.80 35.92 3.41
CA VAL A 321 3.68 34.96 4.06
C VAL A 321 2.92 33.68 4.36
N SER A 322 3.38 32.57 3.81
CA SER A 322 2.87 31.24 4.09
C SER A 322 3.81 30.49 5.02
N VAL A 323 3.30 30.04 6.16
CA VAL A 323 4.04 29.29 7.17
C VAL A 323 3.48 27.87 7.24
N ILE A 324 4.32 26.88 6.96
CA ILE A 324 3.98 25.45 7.04
C ILE A 324 4.70 24.85 8.24
N ASP A 325 3.94 24.30 9.18
CA ASP A 325 4.47 23.62 10.36
C ASP A 325 4.72 22.12 10.10
N ALA A 326 5.76 21.56 10.69
CA ALA A 326 6.12 20.16 10.54
C ALA A 326 5.01 19.18 10.94
N GLN A 327 4.16 19.60 11.87
CA GLN A 327 3.03 18.79 12.35
C GLN A 327 1.93 18.61 11.28
N THR A 328 1.65 19.66 10.51
CA THR A 328 0.66 19.63 9.43
C THR A 328 1.20 18.90 8.20
N HIS A 329 2.50 19.01 7.93
CA HIS A 329 3.15 18.34 6.81
C HIS A 329 3.08 16.81 6.88
N THR A 330 3.08 16.21 8.07
CA THR A 330 3.02 14.75 8.23
C THR A 330 1.79 14.13 7.56
N VAL A 331 0.65 14.80 7.61
CA VAL A 331 -0.60 14.34 6.96
C VAL A 331 -0.46 14.40 5.43
N GLY A 332 0.08 15.50 4.91
CA GLY A 332 0.34 15.66 3.47
C GLY A 332 1.28 14.60 2.92
N TYR A 333 2.37 14.29 3.64
CA TYR A 333 3.32 13.24 3.26
C TYR A 333 2.68 11.85 3.17
N LEU A 334 1.81 11.50 4.12
CA LEU A 334 1.08 10.22 4.07
C LEU A 334 0.15 10.12 2.86
N LYS A 335 -0.50 11.21 2.49
CA LYS A 335 -1.33 11.29 1.29
C LYS A 335 -0.48 11.13 0.03
N GLN A 336 0.65 11.82 -0.07
CA GLN A 336 1.61 11.66 -1.17
C GLN A 336 2.15 10.23 -1.27
N LEU A 337 2.46 9.59 -0.13
CA LEU A 337 2.88 8.20 -0.09
C LEU A 337 1.78 7.26 -0.60
N TRP A 338 0.54 7.48 -0.19
CA TRP A 338 -0.61 6.72 -0.67
C TRP A 338 -0.83 6.86 -2.17
N ASP A 339 -0.75 8.08 -2.69
CA ASP A 339 -0.87 8.35 -4.13
C ASP A 339 0.27 7.69 -4.90
N TRP A 340 1.50 7.72 -4.38
CA TRP A 340 2.64 7.02 -4.98
C TRP A 340 2.46 5.50 -5.04
N VAL A 341 1.87 4.89 -4.01
CA VAL A 341 1.54 3.46 -4.01
C VAL A 341 0.47 3.16 -5.05
N ARG A 342 -0.50 4.04 -5.19
CA ARG A 342 -1.71 3.85 -6.03
C ARG A 342 -1.45 4.04 -7.52
N PHE A 343 -0.60 5.00 -7.91
CA PHE A 343 -0.39 5.35 -9.32
C PHE A 343 0.81 4.63 -9.93
N THR A 344 0.66 4.19 -11.20
CA THR A 344 1.73 3.66 -12.06
C THR A 344 1.98 4.64 -13.20
N SER A 345 3.21 4.71 -13.68
CA SER A 345 3.59 5.55 -14.83
C SER A 345 3.53 7.07 -14.59
N VAL A 346 3.18 7.49 -13.35
CA VAL A 346 3.12 8.88 -12.93
C VAL A 346 4.19 9.07 -11.86
N SER A 347 5.10 10.01 -12.08
CA SER A 347 6.06 10.38 -11.04
C SER A 347 5.35 11.24 -10.00
N ILE A 348 5.24 10.77 -8.77
CA ILE A 348 4.67 11.52 -7.65
C ILE A 348 5.82 11.99 -6.77
N ARG A 349 5.85 13.29 -6.51
CA ARG A 349 6.82 13.88 -5.62
C ARG A 349 6.49 13.52 -4.17
N ARG A 350 7.54 13.33 -3.37
CA ARG A 350 7.45 13.09 -1.93
C ARG A 350 8.41 14.03 -1.22
N ASP A 351 7.86 15.02 -0.54
CA ASP A 351 8.65 15.93 0.27
C ASP A 351 8.88 15.34 1.66
N ARG A 352 10.14 15.18 2.03
CA ARG A 352 10.53 14.54 3.30
C ARG A 352 10.42 15.48 4.49
N SER A 353 10.46 16.77 4.25
CA SER A 353 10.38 17.81 5.27
C SER A 353 9.60 19.02 4.76
N VAL A 354 9.11 19.86 5.67
CA VAL A 354 8.49 21.15 5.33
C VAL A 354 9.44 22.05 4.56
N ARG A 355 10.73 21.99 4.89
CA ARG A 355 11.78 22.73 4.19
C ARG A 355 11.86 22.33 2.72
N ASP A 356 11.89 21.01 2.44
CA ASP A 356 11.95 20.52 1.05
C ASP A 356 10.71 20.97 0.26
N ALA A 357 9.51 20.98 0.89
CA ALA A 357 8.27 21.42 0.25
C ALA A 357 8.33 22.90 -0.11
N VAL A 358 8.75 23.77 0.83
CA VAL A 358 8.84 25.22 0.62
C VAL A 358 9.95 25.58 -0.38
N GLN A 359 11.11 24.96 -0.29
CA GLN A 359 12.21 25.17 -1.25
C GLN A 359 11.79 24.77 -2.67
N HIS A 360 11.05 23.67 -2.80
CA HIS A 360 10.55 23.26 -4.09
C HIS A 360 9.52 24.26 -4.66
N HIS A 361 8.56 24.68 -3.86
CA HIS A 361 7.56 25.64 -4.28
C HIS A 361 8.22 26.96 -4.75
N PHE A 362 9.17 27.45 -3.98
CA PHE A 362 9.98 28.60 -4.33
C PHE A 362 10.69 28.40 -5.68
N ALA A 363 11.36 27.26 -5.87
CA ALA A 363 12.03 26.93 -7.13
C ALA A 363 11.08 26.80 -8.31
N MET A 364 9.87 26.24 -8.09
CA MET A 364 8.82 26.17 -9.13
C MET A 364 8.38 27.56 -9.56
N LEU A 365 8.07 28.46 -8.64
CA LEU A 365 7.66 29.83 -8.94
C LEU A 365 8.76 30.58 -9.68
N LEU A 366 10.03 30.49 -9.26
CA LEU A 366 11.16 31.06 -9.99
C LEU A 366 11.28 30.47 -11.41
N GLY A 367 11.08 29.17 -11.56
CA GLY A 367 11.08 28.50 -12.86
C GLY A 367 10.00 28.98 -13.79
N LEU A 368 8.78 29.21 -13.30
CA LEU A 368 7.67 29.78 -14.05
C LEU A 368 7.98 31.22 -14.50
N HIS A 369 8.54 32.04 -13.64
CA HIS A 369 9.02 33.38 -14.01
C HIS A 369 10.08 33.34 -15.11
N ASN A 370 11.03 32.42 -15.02
CA ASN A 370 12.09 32.27 -16.00
C ASN A 370 11.55 31.95 -17.42
N ILE A 371 10.44 31.24 -17.51
CA ILE A 371 9.76 30.97 -18.81
C ILE A 371 8.74 32.05 -19.17
N LYS A 372 8.71 33.16 -18.43
CA LYS A 372 7.78 34.28 -18.60
C LYS A 372 6.31 33.89 -18.48
N LEU A 373 6.01 32.93 -17.66
CA LEU A 373 4.64 32.53 -17.36
C LEU A 373 4.20 33.29 -16.11
N PRO A 374 3.04 33.97 -16.14
CA PRO A 374 2.54 34.65 -14.95
C PRO A 374 2.36 33.69 -13.77
N ALA A 375 2.92 34.06 -12.64
CA ALA A 375 2.84 33.33 -11.38
C ALA A 375 3.20 34.27 -10.23
N PRO A 376 2.84 33.99 -8.97
CA PRO A 376 3.26 34.79 -7.83
C PRO A 376 4.77 34.94 -7.76
N SER A 377 5.23 36.15 -7.47
CA SER A 377 6.64 36.47 -7.39
C SER A 377 7.18 36.06 -6.01
N PRO A 378 8.06 35.07 -5.93
CA PRO A 378 8.65 34.66 -4.66
C PRO A 378 9.74 35.67 -4.25
N TYR A 379 9.62 36.21 -3.03
CA TYR A 379 10.59 37.12 -2.45
C TYR A 379 11.72 36.36 -1.74
N GLY A 380 11.36 35.39 -0.90
CA GLY A 380 12.32 34.63 -0.12
C GLY A 380 11.71 33.47 0.63
N ILE A 381 12.61 32.68 1.21
CA ILE A 381 12.25 31.57 2.09
C ILE A 381 13.05 31.67 3.39
N ALA A 382 12.44 31.23 4.47
CA ALA A 382 13.12 31.03 5.75
C ALA A 382 12.70 29.70 6.35
N ASP A 383 13.53 29.11 7.17
CA ASP A 383 13.22 27.89 7.88
C ASP A 383 13.67 27.94 9.34
N THR A 384 12.94 27.22 10.16
CA THR A 384 13.26 26.94 11.55
C THR A 384 13.13 25.44 11.78
N ASP A 385 13.47 24.95 12.97
CA ASP A 385 13.40 23.52 13.28
C ASP A 385 12.01 22.89 13.04
N GLU A 386 10.93 23.67 13.22
CA GLU A 386 9.56 23.16 13.19
C GLU A 386 8.67 23.86 12.15
N SER A 387 9.11 24.92 11.51
CA SER A 387 8.32 25.69 10.51
C SER A 387 9.18 26.10 9.32
N ALA A 388 8.58 26.07 8.14
CA ALA A 388 9.17 26.63 6.93
C ALA A 388 8.27 27.74 6.38
N ILE A 389 8.86 28.80 5.88
CA ILE A 389 8.23 30.07 5.55
C ILE A 389 8.52 30.39 4.08
N LEU A 390 7.46 30.70 3.33
CA LEU A 390 7.53 31.22 1.97
C LEU A 390 6.96 32.65 1.97
N VAL A 391 7.69 33.59 1.39
CA VAL A 391 7.28 34.98 1.25
C VAL A 391 7.04 35.29 -0.24
N LEU A 392 5.86 35.81 -0.54
CA LEU A 392 5.42 36.20 -1.86
C LEU A 392 5.12 37.70 -1.91
N ASP A 393 5.39 38.34 -3.06
CA ASP A 393 5.02 39.72 -3.29
C ASP A 393 3.48 39.80 -3.50
N ALA A 394 2.81 40.60 -2.67
CA ALA A 394 1.36 40.72 -2.68
C ALA A 394 0.78 41.29 -3.99
N HIS A 395 1.55 42.08 -4.73
CA HIS A 395 1.12 42.70 -5.99
C HIS A 395 1.05 41.70 -7.16
N THR A 396 1.60 40.50 -7.00
CA THR A 396 1.66 39.47 -8.06
C THR A 396 0.69 38.30 -7.80
N ILE A 397 -0.18 38.44 -6.78
CA ILE A 397 -1.08 37.36 -6.38
C ILE A 397 -2.27 37.26 -7.30
N GLU A 398 -2.58 36.03 -7.69
CA GLU A 398 -3.74 35.71 -8.52
C GLU A 398 -5.03 35.74 -7.69
N LEU A 399 -6.12 36.19 -8.33
CA LEU A 399 -7.47 36.16 -7.78
C LEU A 399 -8.21 34.91 -8.29
N PRO A 400 -9.03 34.24 -7.45
CA PRO A 400 -9.81 33.08 -7.89
C PRO A 400 -10.75 33.45 -9.05
N ALA A 401 -10.84 32.56 -10.06
CA ALA A 401 -11.77 32.76 -11.15
C ALA A 401 -13.22 32.47 -10.72
N ASN A 402 -14.16 33.25 -11.20
CA ASN A 402 -15.57 32.96 -11.02
C ASN A 402 -16.00 31.80 -11.95
N LEU A 403 -16.16 30.59 -11.37
CA LEU A 403 -16.45 29.37 -12.11
C LEU A 403 -17.79 29.42 -12.87
N ASN A 404 -18.75 30.23 -12.43
CA ASN A 404 -20.07 30.32 -13.04
C ASN A 404 -20.11 31.19 -14.30
N THR A 405 -19.07 31.99 -14.53
CA THR A 405 -19.00 32.90 -15.67
C THR A 405 -18.00 32.51 -16.74
N LEU A 406 -17.36 31.34 -16.56
CA LEU A 406 -16.36 30.84 -17.50
C LEU A 406 -16.98 30.49 -18.86
N THR A 407 -16.30 30.89 -19.92
CA THR A 407 -16.70 30.67 -21.29
C THR A 407 -15.73 29.75 -22.04
N GLN A 408 -16.05 29.40 -23.28
CA GLN A 408 -15.16 28.64 -24.15
C GLN A 408 -13.84 29.41 -24.40
N ALA A 409 -13.90 30.74 -24.55
CA ALA A 409 -12.72 31.57 -24.76
C ALA A 409 -11.77 31.52 -23.53
N ASP A 410 -12.35 31.49 -22.33
CA ASP A 410 -11.58 31.33 -21.09
C ASP A 410 -10.90 29.96 -21.07
N ALA A 411 -11.61 28.89 -21.43
CA ALA A 411 -11.04 27.56 -21.53
C ALA A 411 -9.82 27.51 -22.44
N VAL A 412 -9.90 28.17 -23.60
CA VAL A 412 -8.77 28.32 -24.55
C VAL A 412 -7.60 29.04 -23.89
N ALA A 413 -7.85 30.11 -23.13
CA ALA A 413 -6.80 30.87 -22.46
C ALA A 413 -6.06 30.01 -21.40
N TYR A 414 -6.79 29.31 -20.53
CA TYR A 414 -6.19 28.41 -19.55
C TYR A 414 -5.43 27.22 -20.19
N MET A 415 -5.99 26.69 -21.29
CA MET A 415 -5.35 25.59 -22.02
C MET A 415 -4.05 26.03 -22.69
N ARG A 416 -4.02 27.28 -23.24
CA ARG A 416 -2.79 27.89 -23.78
C ARG A 416 -1.76 28.16 -22.69
N TYR A 417 -2.18 28.68 -21.53
CA TYR A 417 -1.31 28.86 -20.35
C TYR A 417 -0.62 27.54 -19.98
N LEU A 418 -1.40 26.46 -19.80
CA LEU A 418 -0.85 25.15 -19.50
C LEU A 418 0.11 24.63 -20.58
N SER A 419 -0.19 24.89 -21.85
CA SER A 419 0.67 24.48 -22.96
C SER A 419 2.04 25.14 -22.93
N VAL A 420 2.14 26.40 -22.50
CA VAL A 420 3.42 27.10 -22.35
C VAL A 420 4.26 26.40 -21.26
N ALA A 421 3.68 26.10 -20.11
CA ALA A 421 4.34 25.38 -19.04
C ALA A 421 4.79 23.98 -19.50
N ASN A 422 3.88 23.19 -20.06
CA ASN A 422 4.14 21.82 -20.47
C ASN A 422 5.23 21.70 -21.55
N ARG A 423 5.29 22.65 -22.51
CA ARG A 423 6.35 22.66 -23.54
C ARG A 423 7.75 22.86 -22.98
N ARG A 424 7.87 23.44 -21.79
CA ARG A 424 9.12 23.65 -21.06
C ARG A 424 9.39 22.56 -20.00
N GLY A 425 8.56 21.51 -19.94
CA GLY A 425 8.69 20.40 -19.01
C GLY A 425 8.04 20.62 -17.66
N TYR A 426 7.39 21.77 -17.44
CA TYR A 426 6.65 22.03 -16.20
C TYR A 426 5.28 21.36 -16.26
N THR A 427 4.92 20.67 -15.20
CA THR A 427 3.59 20.09 -15.00
C THR A 427 3.03 20.51 -13.65
N HIS A 428 1.73 20.72 -13.60
CA HIS A 428 1.01 21.13 -12.39
C HIS A 428 0.65 19.96 -11.49
N ARG A 429 0.26 18.84 -12.08
CA ARG A 429 -0.12 17.54 -11.46
C ARG A 429 -1.43 17.53 -10.67
N ARG A 430 -1.97 18.68 -10.30
CA ARG A 430 -3.23 18.78 -9.57
C ARG A 430 -4.02 20.01 -9.97
N ILE A 431 -4.66 19.96 -11.12
CA ILE A 431 -5.54 21.02 -11.60
C ILE A 431 -6.95 20.76 -11.04
N THR A 432 -7.43 21.70 -10.22
CA THR A 432 -8.72 21.67 -9.53
C THR A 432 -9.51 22.95 -9.83
N PRO A 433 -10.82 23.03 -9.50
CA PRO A 433 -11.57 24.28 -9.64
C PRO A 433 -10.91 25.47 -8.95
N ASP A 434 -10.28 25.23 -7.79
CA ASP A 434 -9.68 26.26 -6.97
C ASP A 434 -8.34 26.77 -7.51
N THR A 435 -7.73 26.06 -8.47
CA THR A 435 -6.49 26.48 -9.12
C THR A 435 -6.72 27.37 -10.33
N LEU A 436 -7.98 27.55 -10.77
CA LEU A 436 -8.30 28.52 -11.83
C LEU A 436 -8.32 29.94 -11.27
N ALA A 437 -7.40 30.76 -11.71
CA ALA A 437 -7.23 32.12 -11.23
C ALA A 437 -7.11 33.14 -12.39
N ARG A 438 -7.16 34.44 -12.05
CA ARG A 438 -6.93 35.54 -12.96
C ARG A 438 -6.02 36.57 -12.30
N LEU A 439 -5.24 37.27 -13.08
CA LEU A 439 -4.57 38.49 -12.65
C LEU A 439 -5.54 39.67 -12.63
N GLU A 440 -5.11 40.79 -12.06
CA GLU A 440 -5.91 42.01 -12.03
C GLU A 440 -6.29 42.54 -13.44
N ASP A 441 -5.47 42.29 -14.44
CA ASP A 441 -5.72 42.60 -15.84
C ASP A 441 -6.68 41.62 -16.54
N GLY A 442 -7.18 40.61 -15.84
CA GLY A 442 -8.08 39.59 -16.37
C GLY A 442 -7.37 38.40 -17.02
N THR A 443 -6.05 38.39 -17.11
CA THR A 443 -5.27 37.30 -17.71
C THR A 443 -5.53 35.99 -16.95
N ALA A 444 -5.88 34.89 -17.68
CA ALA A 444 -6.13 33.59 -17.11
C ALA A 444 -4.80 32.94 -16.71
N VAL A 445 -4.72 32.48 -15.45
CA VAL A 445 -3.55 31.82 -14.87
C VAL A 445 -3.98 30.58 -14.10
N ILE A 446 -3.09 29.59 -14.00
CA ILE A 446 -3.29 28.41 -13.16
C ILE A 446 -2.42 28.59 -11.91
N ALA A 447 -3.05 28.67 -10.74
CA ALA A 447 -2.41 28.83 -9.45
C ALA A 447 -2.11 27.44 -8.79
N GLY A 448 -1.40 27.41 -7.67
CA GLY A 448 -1.21 26.20 -6.86
C GLY A 448 -0.13 25.24 -7.39
N TRP A 449 1.04 25.75 -7.75
CA TRP A 449 2.16 24.99 -8.34
C TRP A 449 2.98 24.16 -7.33
N LEU A 450 2.58 24.05 -6.08
CA LEU A 450 3.33 23.32 -5.07
C LEU A 450 3.53 21.83 -5.41
N ASN A 451 2.52 21.18 -6.01
CA ASN A 451 2.60 19.79 -6.48
C ASN A 451 3.31 19.62 -7.82
N GLY A 452 3.64 20.72 -8.48
CA GLY A 452 4.24 20.74 -9.80
C GLY A 452 5.62 20.10 -9.86
N ASP A 453 6.12 19.93 -11.07
CA ASP A 453 7.47 19.45 -11.33
C ASP A 453 8.03 20.09 -12.61
N SER A 454 9.33 20.37 -12.59
CA SER A 454 10.04 21.03 -13.68
C SER A 454 10.67 20.08 -14.70
N ALA A 455 10.62 18.76 -14.47
CA ALA A 455 11.24 17.75 -15.32
C ALA A 455 10.29 16.56 -15.54
N SER A 456 9.10 16.84 -16.04
CA SER A 456 8.05 15.85 -16.15
C SER A 456 8.02 15.13 -17.49
N GLY A 457 7.75 13.82 -17.44
CA GLY A 457 7.57 13.00 -18.63
C GLY A 457 6.21 13.20 -19.33
N PRO A 458 6.06 12.63 -20.54
CA PRO A 458 4.85 12.81 -21.36
C PRO A 458 3.55 12.39 -20.68
N ALA A 459 3.59 11.36 -19.82
CA ALA A 459 2.42 10.89 -19.08
C ALA A 459 1.88 11.95 -18.10
N ASN A 460 2.76 12.67 -17.38
CA ASN A 460 2.34 13.75 -16.48
C ASN A 460 1.76 14.94 -17.25
N THR A 461 2.36 15.28 -18.40
CA THR A 461 1.83 16.32 -19.29
C THR A 461 0.45 15.95 -19.82
N ALA A 462 0.23 14.69 -20.21
CA ALA A 462 -1.08 14.21 -20.64
C ALA A 462 -2.11 14.26 -19.50
N LEU A 463 -1.70 13.93 -18.28
CA LEU A 463 -2.57 14.00 -17.10
C LEU A 463 -3.03 15.42 -16.79
N ASP A 464 -2.13 16.40 -16.82
CA ASP A 464 -2.48 17.82 -16.62
C ASP A 464 -3.53 18.27 -17.65
N LYS A 465 -3.32 17.93 -18.93
CA LYS A 465 -4.27 18.26 -19.98
C LYS A 465 -5.62 17.59 -19.78
N VAL A 466 -5.63 16.30 -19.37
CA VAL A 466 -6.87 15.57 -19.06
C VAL A 466 -7.58 16.16 -17.84
N GLN A 467 -6.86 16.57 -16.80
CA GLN A 467 -7.46 17.23 -15.65
C GLN A 467 -8.14 18.53 -16.03
N LEU A 468 -7.44 19.38 -16.79
CA LEU A 468 -7.98 20.67 -17.25
C LEU A 468 -9.16 20.48 -18.20
N LEU A 469 -9.07 19.55 -19.16
CA LEU A 469 -10.14 19.23 -20.09
C LEU A 469 -11.39 18.71 -19.38
N ALA A 470 -11.22 17.77 -18.43
CA ALA A 470 -12.32 17.23 -17.64
C ALA A 470 -12.96 18.27 -16.71
N LEU A 471 -12.16 19.20 -16.18
CA LEU A 471 -12.65 20.32 -15.38
C LEU A 471 -13.53 21.24 -16.23
N PHE A 472 -13.05 21.68 -17.40
CA PHE A 472 -13.86 22.51 -18.28
C PHE A 472 -15.06 21.77 -18.86
N ALA A 473 -14.94 20.47 -19.14
CA ALA A 473 -16.11 19.67 -19.55
C ALA A 473 -17.21 19.64 -18.48
N ALA A 474 -16.82 19.67 -17.20
CA ALA A 474 -17.79 19.77 -16.09
C ALA A 474 -18.38 21.19 -15.94
N LEU A 475 -17.62 22.25 -16.21
CA LEU A 475 -18.03 23.65 -16.01
C LEU A 475 -18.87 24.20 -17.17
N ILE A 476 -18.43 23.98 -18.41
CA ILE A 476 -19.06 24.58 -19.61
C ILE A 476 -19.68 23.54 -20.56
N GLY A 477 -19.58 22.25 -20.22
CA GLY A 477 -20.07 21.13 -21.03
C GLY A 477 -19.01 20.52 -21.96
N VAL A 478 -19.25 19.28 -22.39
CA VAL A 478 -18.27 18.47 -23.16
C VAL A 478 -17.93 19.11 -24.50
N LYS A 479 -18.94 19.51 -25.29
CA LYS A 479 -18.73 20.06 -26.65
C LYS A 479 -17.90 21.34 -26.66
N PRO A 480 -18.23 22.39 -25.87
CA PRO A 480 -17.42 23.62 -25.81
C PRO A 480 -16.00 23.35 -25.25
N ALA A 481 -15.85 22.45 -24.30
CA ALA A 481 -14.53 22.10 -23.73
C ALA A 481 -13.64 21.40 -24.75
N VAL A 482 -14.18 20.49 -25.57
CA VAL A 482 -13.42 19.82 -26.64
C VAL A 482 -13.11 20.79 -27.77
N ALA A 483 -14.03 21.69 -28.12
CA ALA A 483 -13.78 22.74 -29.11
C ALA A 483 -12.63 23.68 -28.66
N ALA A 484 -12.62 24.08 -27.38
CA ALA A 484 -11.54 24.87 -26.80
C ALA A 484 -10.20 24.12 -26.82
N ALA A 485 -10.20 22.84 -26.45
CA ALA A 485 -9.01 22.01 -26.47
C ALA A 485 -8.46 21.80 -27.89
N ARG A 486 -9.33 21.64 -28.84
CA ARG A 486 -8.99 21.55 -30.26
C ARG A 486 -8.30 22.81 -30.77
N GLU A 487 -8.81 23.98 -30.40
CA GLU A 487 -8.21 25.28 -30.71
C GLU A 487 -6.86 25.49 -30.03
N ALA A 488 -6.74 25.11 -28.76
CA ALA A 488 -5.52 25.35 -27.97
C ALA A 488 -4.40 24.32 -28.23
N TRP A 489 -4.74 23.06 -28.49
CA TRP A 489 -3.78 21.94 -28.53
C TRP A 489 -3.73 21.22 -29.87
N GLY A 490 -4.77 21.33 -30.71
CA GLY A 490 -4.91 20.62 -31.99
C GLY A 490 -5.40 19.18 -31.85
N ASP A 491 -5.86 18.60 -32.95
CA ASP A 491 -6.47 17.26 -33.01
C ASP A 491 -5.50 16.14 -32.64
N THR A 492 -4.24 16.21 -33.09
CA THR A 492 -3.20 15.22 -32.78
C THR A 492 -2.90 15.09 -31.28
N THR A 493 -2.98 16.22 -30.54
CA THR A 493 -2.82 16.15 -29.08
C THR A 493 -4.02 15.48 -28.43
N LEU A 494 -5.25 15.82 -28.86
CA LEU A 494 -6.48 15.25 -28.32
C LEU A 494 -6.53 13.71 -28.49
N THR A 495 -6.10 13.22 -29.64
CA THR A 495 -6.03 11.76 -29.88
C THR A 495 -5.12 11.05 -28.91
N THR A 496 -3.97 11.65 -28.57
CA THR A 496 -3.03 11.07 -27.59
C THR A 496 -3.55 11.12 -26.16
N LEU A 497 -4.54 11.97 -25.84
CA LEU A 497 -5.13 12.07 -24.50
C LEU A 497 -6.22 11.00 -24.22
N ALA A 498 -6.84 10.44 -25.25
CA ALA A 498 -7.95 9.48 -25.10
C ALA A 498 -7.67 8.33 -24.13
N PRO A 499 -6.49 7.65 -24.14
CA PRO A 499 -6.16 6.59 -23.20
C PRO A 499 -6.05 7.04 -21.74
N PHE A 500 -5.76 8.34 -21.51
CA PHE A 500 -5.59 8.92 -20.17
C PHE A 500 -6.90 9.45 -19.58
N ILE A 501 -7.99 9.53 -20.33
CA ILE A 501 -9.31 9.98 -19.85
C ILE A 501 -9.94 8.89 -18.99
N GLN A 502 -9.53 8.83 -17.73
CA GLN A 502 -9.95 7.85 -16.73
C GLN A 502 -10.34 8.57 -15.45
N LYS A 503 -11.29 7.97 -14.70
CA LYS A 503 -11.74 8.52 -13.42
C LYS A 503 -10.59 8.76 -12.44
N VAL A 504 -9.54 7.95 -12.51
CA VAL A 504 -8.37 8.05 -11.64
C VAL A 504 -7.49 9.27 -11.96
N ALA A 505 -7.51 9.76 -13.19
CA ALA A 505 -6.76 10.93 -13.62
C ALA A 505 -7.36 12.25 -13.10
N VAL A 506 -8.65 12.28 -12.80
CA VAL A 506 -9.38 13.50 -12.41
C VAL A 506 -9.37 13.69 -10.90
N PRO A 507 -8.94 14.85 -10.37
CA PRO A 507 -8.92 15.15 -8.95
C PRO A 507 -10.29 15.09 -8.28
N SER A 508 -10.32 14.80 -6.97
CA SER A 508 -11.55 14.70 -6.21
C SER A 508 -12.37 15.99 -6.18
N PRO A 509 -11.79 17.20 -6.03
CA PRO A 509 -12.55 18.45 -6.06
C PRO A 509 -13.31 18.64 -7.39
N THR A 510 -12.67 18.36 -8.53
CA THR A 510 -13.35 18.41 -9.83
C THR A 510 -14.54 17.47 -9.91
N ARG A 511 -14.38 16.25 -9.35
CA ARG A 511 -15.48 15.24 -9.31
C ARG A 511 -16.57 15.55 -8.29
N ALA A 512 -16.31 16.46 -7.36
CA ALA A 512 -17.27 16.93 -6.36
C ALA A 512 -18.13 18.12 -6.84
N LEU A 513 -17.83 18.70 -8.01
CA LEU A 513 -18.65 19.75 -8.60
C LEU A 513 -20.09 19.27 -8.80
N GLY A 514 -21.07 20.13 -8.50
CA GLY A 514 -22.49 19.84 -8.71
C GLY A 514 -22.85 19.54 -10.17
N THR A 515 -22.05 20.05 -11.11
CA THR A 515 -22.17 19.83 -12.55
C THR A 515 -21.53 18.54 -13.04
N TRP A 516 -20.82 17.80 -12.13
CA TRP A 516 -20.16 16.55 -12.50
C TRP A 516 -21.16 15.41 -12.71
N ASP A 517 -21.19 14.82 -13.91
CA ASP A 517 -21.90 13.58 -14.18
C ASP A 517 -20.95 12.38 -14.24
N LYS A 518 -21.41 11.22 -13.78
CA LYS A 518 -20.71 9.94 -13.89
C LYS A 518 -20.46 9.50 -15.35
N GLN A 519 -21.30 9.98 -16.29
CA GLN A 519 -21.17 9.71 -17.72
C GLN A 519 -20.24 10.68 -18.45
N LEU A 520 -19.89 11.82 -17.85
CA LEU A 520 -19.11 12.90 -18.46
C LEU A 520 -17.81 12.41 -19.11
N LEU A 521 -17.04 11.57 -18.43
CA LEU A 521 -15.79 11.02 -18.97
C LEU A 521 -16.03 10.06 -20.14
N LYS A 522 -17.17 9.40 -20.17
CA LYS A 522 -17.55 8.53 -21.30
C LYS A 522 -17.92 9.40 -22.50
N GLU A 523 -18.76 10.39 -22.29
CA GLU A 523 -19.16 11.35 -23.34
C GLU A 523 -17.95 12.10 -23.88
N LEU A 524 -17.03 12.51 -23.01
CA LEU A 524 -15.79 13.17 -23.41
C LEU A 524 -14.94 12.27 -24.30
N ARG A 525 -14.79 10.99 -23.94
CA ARG A 525 -14.03 10.02 -24.71
C ARG A 525 -14.74 9.71 -26.04
N ASP A 526 -16.03 9.50 -25.99
CA ASP A 526 -16.83 9.20 -27.19
C ASP A 526 -16.76 10.38 -28.18
N HIS A 527 -16.81 11.62 -27.68
CA HIS A 527 -16.71 12.82 -28.53
C HIS A 527 -15.30 12.99 -29.13
N ILE A 528 -14.24 12.68 -28.39
CA ILE A 528 -12.88 12.69 -28.92
C ILE A 528 -12.71 11.56 -29.96
N ASN A 529 -13.25 10.39 -29.70
CA ASN A 529 -13.19 9.27 -30.64
C ASN A 529 -13.92 9.54 -31.96
N THR A 530 -14.90 10.44 -31.99
CA THR A 530 -15.52 10.87 -33.28
C THR A 530 -14.60 11.76 -34.13
N ILE A 531 -13.55 12.30 -33.55
CA ILE A 531 -12.54 13.12 -34.22
C ILE A 531 -11.40 12.25 -34.79
N ILE A 532 -11.28 11.02 -34.28
CA ILE A 532 -10.23 10.07 -34.65
C ILE A 532 -10.75 9.14 -35.75
N ASP A 533 -9.93 8.90 -36.79
CA ASP A 533 -10.20 7.85 -37.78
C ASP A 533 -10.27 6.47 -37.09
N GLU A 534 -11.23 5.63 -37.49
CA GLU A 534 -11.54 4.32 -36.86
C GLU A 534 -10.30 3.41 -36.71
N GLU A 535 -9.34 3.52 -37.61
CA GLU A 535 -8.10 2.74 -37.62
C GLU A 535 -7.13 3.08 -36.47
N THR A 536 -7.13 4.36 -36.03
CA THR A 536 -6.25 4.85 -34.94
C THR A 536 -6.89 4.60 -33.57
N ALA A 537 -8.21 4.56 -33.49
CA ALA A 537 -8.96 4.31 -32.25
C ALA A 537 -8.84 2.83 -31.77
N GLU A 538 -8.73 1.87 -32.72
CA GLU A 538 -8.58 0.45 -32.39
C GLU A 538 -7.17 0.09 -31.87
N SER A 539 -6.16 0.89 -32.16
CA SER A 539 -4.75 0.65 -31.76
C SER A 539 -4.36 1.27 -30.42
N ALA A 540 -5.18 2.14 -29.82
CA ALA A 540 -4.88 2.80 -28.56
C ALA A 540 -5.17 1.87 -27.37
N GLU A 541 -4.18 1.09 -26.93
CA GLU A 541 -4.28 0.33 -25.67
C GLU A 541 -4.49 1.29 -24.48
N PRO A 542 -5.43 1.01 -23.58
CA PRO A 542 -5.65 1.84 -22.40
C PRO A 542 -4.41 1.81 -21.50
N VAL A 543 -3.80 2.97 -21.27
CA VAL A 543 -2.68 3.11 -20.34
C VAL A 543 -3.16 2.81 -18.93
N THR A 544 -2.53 1.84 -18.28
CA THR A 544 -2.88 1.50 -16.89
C THR A 544 -2.27 2.53 -15.93
N LEU A 545 -3.07 3.49 -15.48
CA LEU A 545 -2.65 4.54 -14.54
C LEU A 545 -2.66 4.08 -13.07
N ALA A 546 -3.47 3.08 -12.74
CA ALA A 546 -3.58 2.58 -11.37
C ALA A 546 -2.72 1.32 -11.18
N ARG A 547 -1.75 1.39 -10.27
CA ARG A 547 -0.89 0.26 -9.88
C ARG A 547 -1.69 -0.83 -9.17
N PHE A 548 -2.62 -0.41 -8.31
CA PHE A 548 -3.47 -1.30 -7.53
C PHE A 548 -4.93 -0.88 -7.69
N SER A 549 -5.75 -1.77 -8.27
CA SER A 549 -7.19 -1.66 -8.14
C SER A 549 -7.62 -2.15 -6.75
N TRP A 550 -8.82 -1.78 -6.28
CA TRP A 550 -9.39 -2.36 -5.06
C TRP A 550 -9.40 -3.89 -5.09
N ARG A 551 -9.65 -4.46 -6.28
CA ARG A 551 -9.57 -5.90 -6.52
C ARG A 551 -8.15 -6.44 -6.31
N SER A 552 -7.14 -5.71 -6.77
CA SER A 552 -5.73 -6.06 -6.59
C SER A 552 -5.30 -5.98 -5.12
N MET A 553 -5.81 -5.02 -4.35
CA MET A 553 -5.58 -4.94 -2.91
C MET A 553 -6.23 -6.11 -2.15
N ILE A 554 -7.46 -6.48 -2.51
CA ILE A 554 -8.11 -7.67 -1.96
C ILE A 554 -7.29 -8.92 -2.31
N THR A 555 -6.82 -9.04 -3.55
CA THR A 555 -5.98 -10.16 -3.97
C THR A 555 -4.66 -10.20 -3.20
N MET A 556 -4.01 -9.05 -2.98
CA MET A 556 -2.79 -8.96 -2.17
C MET A 556 -3.04 -9.30 -0.70
N LEU A 557 -4.15 -8.84 -0.12
CA LEU A 557 -4.58 -9.23 1.22
C LEU A 557 -4.84 -10.74 1.31
N LEU A 558 -5.53 -11.31 0.32
CA LEU A 558 -5.76 -12.75 0.24
C LEU A 558 -4.45 -13.55 0.09
N VAL A 559 -3.49 -13.03 -0.68
CA VAL A 559 -2.15 -13.64 -0.78
C VAL A 559 -1.42 -13.57 0.56
N ILE A 560 -1.47 -12.45 1.27
CA ILE A 560 -0.87 -12.32 2.61
C ILE A 560 -1.55 -13.30 3.57
N VAL A 561 -2.88 -13.37 3.57
CA VAL A 561 -3.64 -14.33 4.38
C VAL A 561 -3.28 -15.76 3.99
N ALA A 562 -3.15 -16.06 2.69
CA ALA A 562 -2.73 -17.39 2.23
C ALA A 562 -1.31 -17.74 2.67
N VAL A 563 -0.37 -16.80 2.57
CA VAL A 563 0.99 -16.99 3.06
C VAL A 563 0.98 -17.24 4.57
N VAL A 564 0.24 -16.45 5.33
CA VAL A 564 0.07 -16.64 6.78
C VAL A 564 -0.53 -18.02 7.05
N VAL A 565 -1.63 -18.40 6.40
CA VAL A 565 -2.25 -19.73 6.56
C VAL A 565 -1.28 -20.86 6.19
N VAL A 566 -0.52 -20.70 5.11
CA VAL A 566 0.50 -21.66 4.69
C VAL A 566 1.55 -21.86 5.78
N PHE A 567 2.13 -20.75 6.28
CA PHE A 567 3.14 -20.81 7.35
C PHE A 567 2.56 -21.28 8.68
N THR A 568 1.26 -21.11 8.91
CA THR A 568 0.58 -21.53 10.13
C THR A 568 0.16 -23.00 10.14
N GLN A 569 -0.19 -23.53 8.96
CA GLN A 569 -0.67 -24.90 8.82
C GLN A 569 0.44 -25.91 8.46
N LEU A 570 1.55 -25.42 7.88
CA LEU A 570 2.64 -26.27 7.50
C LEU A 570 3.78 -26.14 8.50
N LYS A 571 3.89 -27.15 9.37
CA LYS A 571 5.13 -27.37 10.11
C LYS A 571 6.13 -27.95 9.11
N PRO A 572 7.20 -27.23 8.75
CA PRO A 572 8.19 -27.72 7.77
C PRO A 572 8.76 -29.09 8.15
N GLU A 573 8.88 -29.35 9.45
CA GLU A 573 9.34 -30.62 10.02
C GLU A 573 8.42 -31.79 9.65
N GLU A 574 7.10 -31.62 9.68
CA GLU A 574 6.15 -32.66 9.29
C GLU A 574 6.22 -32.98 7.79
N ILE A 575 6.43 -31.97 6.94
CA ILE A 575 6.59 -32.16 5.49
C ILE A 575 7.89 -32.88 5.18
N ILE A 576 9.01 -32.45 5.80
CA ILE A 576 10.33 -33.07 5.58
C ILE A 576 10.28 -34.52 6.05
N THR A 577 9.69 -34.78 7.21
CA THR A 577 9.53 -36.14 7.75
C THR A 577 8.65 -37.00 6.85
N ALA A 578 7.55 -36.44 6.32
CA ALA A 578 6.70 -37.14 5.37
C ALA A 578 7.45 -37.49 4.07
N LEU A 579 8.23 -36.55 3.55
CA LEU A 579 9.01 -36.78 2.30
C LEU A 579 10.16 -37.77 2.49
N THR A 580 10.84 -37.75 3.65
CA THR A 580 11.95 -38.67 3.93
C THR A 580 11.49 -40.10 4.20
N ASN A 581 10.27 -40.27 4.73
CA ASN A 581 9.69 -41.57 5.01
C ASN A 581 8.89 -42.17 3.84
N ALA A 582 8.68 -41.40 2.76
CA ALA A 582 7.94 -41.88 1.61
C ALA A 582 8.77 -42.83 0.76
N ASN A 583 8.16 -43.89 0.21
CA ASN A 583 8.78 -44.73 -0.81
C ASN A 583 9.04 -43.86 -2.07
N PRO A 584 10.32 -43.66 -2.46
CA PRO A 584 10.68 -42.74 -3.54
C PRO A 584 10.09 -43.13 -4.89
N LEU A 585 9.93 -44.44 -5.17
CA LEU A 585 9.32 -44.93 -6.41
C LEU A 585 7.85 -44.47 -6.51
N MET A 586 7.07 -44.64 -5.46
CA MET A 586 5.66 -44.22 -5.43
C MET A 586 5.48 -42.70 -5.41
N ALA A 587 6.41 -41.99 -4.82
CA ALA A 587 6.43 -40.51 -4.91
C ALA A 587 6.66 -40.05 -6.36
N VAL A 588 7.58 -40.70 -7.10
CA VAL A 588 7.80 -40.44 -8.54
C VAL A 588 6.56 -40.80 -9.35
N VAL A 589 5.86 -41.90 -9.02
CA VAL A 589 4.59 -42.29 -9.70
C VAL A 589 3.53 -41.23 -9.46
N THR A 590 3.43 -40.68 -8.23
CA THR A 590 2.53 -39.56 -7.91
C THR A 590 2.83 -38.32 -8.78
N LEU A 591 4.11 -37.99 -8.97
CA LEU A 591 4.54 -36.91 -9.84
C LEU A 591 4.21 -37.20 -11.33
N ALA A 592 4.42 -38.39 -11.79
CA ALA A 592 4.10 -38.81 -13.18
C ALA A 592 2.60 -38.64 -13.46
N PHE A 593 1.72 -39.05 -12.53
CA PHE A 593 0.28 -38.79 -12.62
C PHE A 593 -0.05 -37.32 -12.64
N GLY A 594 0.70 -36.48 -11.93
CA GLY A 594 0.56 -35.02 -11.96
C GLY A 594 0.79 -34.43 -13.36
N VAL A 595 1.87 -34.90 -14.05
CA VAL A 595 2.17 -34.52 -15.44
C VAL A 595 1.10 -35.04 -16.41
N CYS A 596 0.65 -36.28 -16.22
CA CYS A 596 -0.45 -36.85 -17.00
C CYS A 596 -1.73 -36.04 -16.88
N GLY A 597 -2.01 -35.46 -15.72
CA GLY A 597 -3.13 -34.53 -15.49
C GLY A 597 -3.05 -33.28 -16.38
N TRP A 598 -1.85 -32.72 -16.58
CA TRP A 598 -1.67 -31.58 -17.50
C TRP A 598 -1.86 -31.98 -18.97
N ILE A 599 -1.45 -33.18 -19.34
CA ILE A 599 -1.70 -33.72 -20.70
C ILE A 599 -3.22 -33.84 -20.91
N GLY A 600 -3.95 -34.40 -19.94
CA GLY A 600 -5.41 -34.50 -20.00
C GLY A 600 -6.10 -33.16 -20.16
N SER A 601 -5.72 -32.18 -19.35
CA SER A 601 -6.29 -30.82 -19.44
C SER A 601 -5.94 -30.15 -20.78
N SER A 602 -4.74 -30.36 -21.30
CA SER A 602 -4.33 -29.85 -22.62
C SER A 602 -5.13 -30.46 -23.77
N ILE A 603 -5.40 -31.77 -23.70
CA ILE A 603 -6.26 -32.43 -24.66
C ILE A 603 -7.69 -31.89 -24.59
N SER A 604 -8.22 -31.71 -23.38
CA SER A 604 -9.58 -31.17 -23.15
C SER A 604 -9.74 -29.77 -23.73
N LEU A 605 -8.89 -28.83 -23.40
CA LEU A 605 -8.93 -27.46 -23.93
C LEU A 605 -8.62 -27.41 -25.43
N GLY A 606 -7.56 -28.08 -25.84
CA GLY A 606 -7.13 -28.11 -27.24
C GLY A 606 -8.13 -28.71 -28.19
N ALA A 607 -8.98 -29.65 -27.75
CA ALA A 607 -10.05 -30.22 -28.56
C ALA A 607 -11.13 -29.21 -28.95
N LEU A 608 -11.37 -28.21 -28.12
CA LEU A 608 -12.36 -27.14 -28.33
C LEU A 608 -11.82 -25.95 -29.12
N MET A 609 -10.50 -25.97 -29.46
CA MET A 609 -9.86 -24.96 -30.29
C MET A 609 -9.91 -25.34 -31.77
N ASP A 610 -9.97 -24.35 -32.64
CA ASP A 610 -9.84 -24.52 -34.07
C ASP A 610 -8.47 -25.13 -34.44
N ARG A 611 -8.46 -26.09 -35.33
CA ARG A 611 -7.23 -26.81 -35.71
C ARG A 611 -6.12 -25.91 -36.23
N ASN A 612 -6.48 -24.81 -36.92
CA ASN A 612 -5.54 -23.87 -37.53
C ASN A 612 -4.94 -22.86 -36.53
N ARG A 613 -5.57 -22.70 -35.34
CA ARG A 613 -5.12 -21.77 -34.28
C ARG A 613 -4.55 -22.52 -33.09
N ARG A 614 -4.47 -23.84 -33.15
CA ARG A 614 -4.06 -24.68 -32.03
C ARG A 614 -2.54 -24.90 -32.08
N ASP A 615 -1.84 -24.26 -31.13
CA ASP A 615 -0.47 -24.62 -30.78
C ASP A 615 -0.48 -25.61 -29.60
N ASN A 616 -0.14 -26.88 -29.88
CA ASN A 616 -0.16 -27.93 -28.86
C ASN A 616 0.83 -27.66 -27.72
N THR A 617 1.98 -27.05 -28.01
CA THR A 617 2.99 -26.71 -27.03
C THR A 617 2.51 -25.53 -26.17
N GLY A 618 1.95 -24.52 -26.80
CA GLY A 618 1.36 -23.38 -26.12
C GLY A 618 0.18 -23.79 -25.23
N VAL A 619 -0.71 -24.67 -25.71
CA VAL A 619 -1.82 -25.21 -24.89
C VAL A 619 -1.29 -25.96 -23.67
N PHE A 620 -0.27 -26.83 -23.83
CA PHE A 620 0.33 -27.55 -22.71
C PHE A 620 0.98 -26.58 -21.70
N MET A 621 1.76 -25.60 -22.17
CA MET A 621 2.39 -24.63 -21.33
C MET A 621 1.39 -23.73 -20.61
N SER A 622 0.22 -23.43 -21.20
CA SER A 622 -0.85 -22.68 -20.52
C SER A 622 -1.45 -23.46 -19.35
N GLN A 623 -1.56 -24.81 -19.46
CA GLN A 623 -2.03 -25.64 -18.34
C GLN A 623 -1.01 -25.70 -17.21
N VAL A 624 0.28 -25.79 -17.53
CA VAL A 624 1.35 -25.74 -16.52
C VAL A 624 1.39 -24.37 -15.85
N ALA A 625 1.31 -23.28 -16.62
CA ALA A 625 1.29 -21.90 -16.14
C ALA A 625 0.08 -21.59 -15.24
N GLY A 626 -1.06 -22.25 -15.48
CA GLY A 626 -2.25 -22.19 -14.64
C GLY A 626 -1.98 -22.57 -13.18
N GLY A 627 -1.01 -23.44 -12.92
CA GLY A 627 -0.56 -23.82 -11.59
C GLY A 627 0.02 -22.65 -10.78
N PHE A 628 0.78 -21.76 -11.41
CA PHE A 628 1.29 -20.53 -10.77
C PHE A 628 0.16 -19.56 -10.44
N ALA A 629 -0.77 -19.37 -11.37
CA ALA A 629 -1.90 -18.46 -11.16
C ALA A 629 -2.86 -18.93 -10.05
N THR A 630 -2.90 -20.24 -9.75
CA THR A 630 -3.75 -20.80 -8.68
C THR A 630 -3.37 -20.25 -7.30
N VAL A 631 -2.11 -19.91 -7.07
CA VAL A 631 -1.63 -19.37 -5.77
C VAL A 631 -2.09 -17.93 -5.55
N SER A 632 -2.18 -17.15 -6.63
CA SER A 632 -2.48 -15.74 -6.56
C SER A 632 -3.99 -15.42 -6.63
N MET A 633 -4.81 -16.44 -6.93
CA MET A 633 -6.24 -16.27 -7.19
C MET A 633 -7.08 -17.30 -6.43
N PRO A 634 -8.37 -17.03 -6.17
CA PRO A 634 -9.28 -18.04 -5.61
C PRO A 634 -9.31 -19.32 -6.46
N ALA A 635 -9.62 -20.44 -5.81
CA ALA A 635 -9.63 -21.77 -6.44
C ALA A 635 -10.41 -21.76 -7.77
N GLY A 636 -9.78 -22.26 -8.84
CA GLY A 636 -10.35 -22.36 -10.18
C GLY A 636 -10.27 -21.10 -11.07
N VAL A 637 -10.08 -19.91 -10.50
CA VAL A 637 -10.02 -18.66 -11.28
C VAL A 637 -8.67 -18.48 -11.97
N GLY A 638 -7.57 -18.84 -11.29
CA GLY A 638 -6.21 -18.63 -11.79
C GLY A 638 -5.93 -19.34 -13.12
N PRO A 639 -6.13 -20.66 -13.23
CA PRO A 639 -5.97 -21.39 -14.50
C PRO A 639 -6.87 -20.85 -15.60
N SER A 640 -8.11 -20.49 -15.27
CA SER A 640 -9.06 -19.93 -16.23
C SER A 640 -8.61 -18.61 -16.81
N PHE A 641 -7.99 -17.75 -15.99
CA PHE A 641 -7.43 -16.48 -16.44
C PHE A 641 -6.27 -16.66 -17.42
N VAL A 642 -5.33 -17.55 -17.12
CA VAL A 642 -4.21 -17.87 -18.02
C VAL A 642 -4.71 -18.44 -19.35
N ASN A 643 -5.64 -19.39 -19.30
CA ASN A 643 -6.23 -19.97 -20.51
C ASN A 643 -6.97 -18.94 -21.35
N LEU A 644 -7.68 -17.98 -20.72
CA LEU A 644 -8.36 -16.91 -21.43
C LEU A 644 -7.37 -15.98 -22.13
N GLN A 645 -6.27 -15.60 -21.48
CA GLN A 645 -5.22 -14.80 -22.12
C GLN A 645 -4.57 -15.55 -23.27
N PHE A 646 -4.21 -16.81 -23.07
CA PHE A 646 -3.67 -17.67 -24.11
C PHE A 646 -4.59 -17.74 -25.35
N LEU A 647 -5.90 -17.96 -25.16
CA LEU A 647 -6.86 -18.00 -26.26
C LEU A 647 -6.95 -16.66 -27.01
N ARG A 648 -6.89 -15.54 -26.29
CA ARG A 648 -6.88 -14.20 -26.91
C ARG A 648 -5.64 -13.98 -27.77
N LYS A 649 -4.48 -14.33 -27.28
CA LYS A 649 -3.22 -14.23 -28.02
C LYS A 649 -3.16 -15.23 -29.19
N SER A 650 -3.87 -16.33 -29.10
CA SER A 650 -4.05 -17.28 -30.22
C SER A 650 -5.04 -16.80 -31.30
N GLY A 651 -5.47 -15.51 -31.23
CA GLY A 651 -6.31 -14.88 -32.26
C GLY A 651 -7.81 -15.06 -32.08
N TYR A 652 -8.28 -15.43 -30.89
CA TYR A 652 -9.72 -15.45 -30.59
C TYR A 652 -10.18 -14.09 -30.03
N ARG A 653 -11.30 -13.59 -30.54
CA ARG A 653 -11.99 -12.45 -29.94
C ARG A 653 -12.45 -12.77 -28.51
N ASN A 654 -12.71 -11.73 -27.70
CA ASN A 654 -13.07 -11.89 -26.29
C ASN A 654 -14.24 -12.88 -26.07
N THR A 655 -15.29 -12.78 -26.86
CA THR A 655 -16.49 -13.62 -26.68
C THR A 655 -16.27 -15.10 -27.03
N PRO A 656 -15.67 -15.46 -28.19
CA PRO A 656 -15.31 -16.86 -28.46
C PRO A 656 -14.28 -17.42 -27.48
N ALA A 657 -13.28 -16.64 -27.05
CA ALA A 657 -12.28 -17.09 -26.07
C ALA A 657 -12.92 -17.46 -24.73
N THR A 658 -13.83 -16.62 -24.24
CA THR A 658 -14.59 -16.91 -23.02
C THR A 658 -15.52 -18.12 -23.18
N ALA A 659 -16.14 -18.30 -24.35
CA ALA A 659 -17.01 -19.44 -24.63
C ALA A 659 -16.21 -20.76 -24.62
N ILE A 660 -15.06 -20.83 -25.30
CA ILE A 660 -14.16 -22.01 -25.32
C ILE A 660 -13.68 -22.34 -23.91
N MET A 661 -13.18 -21.36 -23.17
CA MET A 661 -12.72 -21.57 -21.80
C MET A 661 -13.84 -22.13 -20.91
N SER A 662 -15.04 -21.56 -21.01
CA SER A 662 -16.18 -22.02 -20.20
C SER A 662 -16.71 -23.37 -20.65
N ALA A 663 -16.70 -23.67 -21.95
CA ALA A 663 -17.00 -25.00 -22.44
C ALA A 663 -16.06 -26.04 -21.84
N ALA A 664 -14.75 -25.74 -21.79
CA ALA A 664 -13.76 -26.61 -21.16
C ALA A 664 -14.05 -26.82 -19.65
N LEU A 665 -14.47 -25.77 -18.92
CA LEU A 665 -14.87 -25.89 -17.51
C LEU A 665 -16.16 -26.70 -17.33
N VAL A 666 -17.16 -26.48 -18.19
CA VAL A 666 -18.42 -27.24 -18.14
C VAL A 666 -18.15 -28.71 -18.40
N VAL A 667 -17.35 -29.04 -19.42
CA VAL A 667 -16.95 -30.42 -19.72
C VAL A 667 -16.19 -31.03 -18.55
N TYR A 668 -15.22 -30.30 -17.97
CA TYR A 668 -14.44 -30.78 -16.83
C TYR A 668 -15.35 -31.15 -15.65
N TYR A 669 -16.24 -30.25 -15.22
CA TYR A 669 -17.13 -30.51 -14.09
C TYR A 669 -18.21 -31.55 -14.40
N ALA A 670 -18.74 -31.56 -15.62
CA ALA A 670 -19.70 -32.60 -16.06
C ALA A 670 -19.09 -34.00 -15.99
N VAL A 671 -17.87 -34.17 -16.51
CA VAL A 671 -17.13 -35.43 -16.43
C VAL A 671 -16.77 -35.77 -14.97
N TYR A 672 -16.36 -34.77 -14.19
CA TYR A 672 -16.02 -34.94 -12.76
C TYR A 672 -17.22 -35.50 -11.98
N PHE A 673 -18.39 -34.89 -12.09
CA PHE A 673 -19.60 -35.36 -11.40
C PHE A 673 -20.12 -36.69 -11.96
N SER A 674 -20.06 -36.86 -13.27
CA SER A 674 -20.43 -38.16 -13.89
C SER A 674 -19.54 -39.28 -13.37
N MET A 675 -18.22 -39.05 -13.29
CA MET A 675 -17.26 -40.01 -12.76
C MET A 675 -17.53 -40.33 -11.29
N LEU A 676 -17.79 -39.30 -10.49
CA LEU A 676 -18.12 -39.44 -9.06
C LEU A 676 -19.41 -40.29 -8.89
N VAL A 677 -20.46 -40.01 -9.67
CA VAL A 677 -21.73 -40.78 -9.62
C VAL A 677 -21.50 -42.22 -10.08
N LEU A 678 -20.80 -42.42 -11.20
CA LEU A 678 -20.55 -43.78 -11.73
C LEU A 678 -19.73 -44.63 -10.76
N ILE A 679 -18.62 -44.08 -10.22
CA ILE A 679 -17.80 -44.82 -9.27
C ILE A 679 -18.59 -45.11 -8.00
N GLY A 680 -19.35 -44.12 -7.51
CA GLY A 680 -20.22 -44.28 -6.35
C GLY A 680 -21.29 -45.38 -6.50
N LEU A 681 -21.84 -45.53 -7.71
CA LEU A 681 -22.80 -46.60 -8.02
C LEU A 681 -22.12 -47.99 -8.05
N PHE A 682 -20.87 -48.06 -8.54
CA PHE A 682 -20.15 -49.35 -8.67
C PHE A 682 -19.48 -49.76 -7.35
N THR A 683 -19.10 -48.86 -6.46
CA THR A 683 -18.40 -49.13 -5.20
C THR A 683 -19.31 -49.57 -4.05
N GLY A 684 -20.64 -49.44 -4.20
CA GLY A 684 -21.58 -50.08 -3.34
C GLY A 684 -22.24 -49.20 -2.26
N ARG A 685 -23.43 -49.66 -1.82
CA ARG A 685 -24.43 -48.93 -1.03
C ARG A 685 -24.00 -48.45 0.38
N ASN A 686 -22.93 -48.94 0.93
CA ASN A 686 -22.60 -48.71 2.34
C ASN A 686 -21.72 -47.45 2.59
N MET A 687 -21.06 -46.87 1.56
CA MET A 687 -20.25 -45.69 1.73
C MET A 687 -21.04 -44.37 1.81
N PHE A 688 -22.25 -44.33 1.28
CA PHE A 688 -23.08 -43.09 1.31
C PHE A 688 -23.82 -42.86 2.62
N SER A 689 -24.01 -43.88 3.44
CA SER A 689 -24.89 -43.79 4.62
C SER A 689 -24.28 -43.04 5.81
N GLY A 690 -22.99 -42.69 5.77
CA GLY A 690 -22.35 -41.90 6.87
C GLY A 690 -21.56 -40.66 6.43
N ALA A 691 -21.22 -40.53 5.15
CA ALA A 691 -20.26 -39.52 4.68
C ALA A 691 -20.88 -38.23 4.15
N ILE A 692 -22.17 -38.21 3.80
CA ILE A 692 -22.85 -37.00 3.29
C ILE A 692 -23.98 -36.65 4.25
N PRO A 693 -23.88 -35.53 4.99
CA PRO A 693 -25.02 -35.00 5.71
C PRO A 693 -26.04 -34.46 4.70
N THR A 694 -26.83 -35.37 4.12
CA THR A 694 -27.86 -35.03 3.13
C THR A 694 -28.78 -33.91 3.60
N ASN A 695 -29.10 -33.89 4.89
CA ASN A 695 -29.90 -32.83 5.51
C ASN A 695 -29.23 -31.46 5.44
N THR A 696 -27.91 -31.40 5.67
CA THR A 696 -27.14 -30.14 5.58
C THR A 696 -27.06 -29.64 4.14
N LEU A 697 -26.87 -30.54 3.19
CA LEU A 697 -26.77 -30.19 1.76
C LEU A 697 -28.11 -29.70 1.22
N VAL A 698 -29.21 -30.33 1.57
CA VAL A 698 -30.56 -29.90 1.23
C VAL A 698 -30.89 -28.56 1.89
N LEU A 699 -30.46 -28.36 3.14
CA LEU A 699 -30.64 -27.11 3.87
C LEU A 699 -29.88 -25.98 3.23
N VAL A 700 -28.58 -26.19 2.90
CA VAL A 700 -27.75 -25.18 2.23
C VAL A 700 -28.32 -24.83 0.85
N LEU A 701 -28.69 -25.83 0.05
CA LEU A 701 -29.34 -25.61 -1.25
C LEU A 701 -30.66 -24.87 -1.10
N GLY A 702 -31.47 -25.23 -0.12
CA GLY A 702 -32.71 -24.56 0.22
C GLY A 702 -32.47 -23.10 0.61
N VAL A 703 -31.50 -22.83 1.47
CA VAL A 703 -31.14 -21.45 1.86
C VAL A 703 -30.70 -20.64 0.64
N VAL A 704 -29.86 -21.20 -0.24
CA VAL A 704 -29.40 -20.52 -1.47
C VAL A 704 -30.59 -20.21 -2.37
N VAL A 705 -31.51 -21.14 -2.57
CA VAL A 705 -32.73 -20.92 -3.38
C VAL A 705 -33.61 -19.84 -2.76
N VAL A 706 -33.78 -19.85 -1.44
CA VAL A 706 -34.56 -18.82 -0.72
C VAL A 706 -33.91 -17.45 -0.85
N VAL A 707 -32.59 -17.36 -0.64
CA VAL A 707 -31.85 -16.11 -0.78
C VAL A 707 -31.92 -15.54 -2.19
N LEU A 708 -31.77 -16.40 -3.21
CA LEU A 708 -31.92 -16.00 -4.61
C LEU A 708 -33.35 -15.54 -4.91
N SER A 709 -34.36 -16.24 -4.37
CA SER A 709 -35.79 -15.89 -4.54
C SER A 709 -36.09 -14.53 -3.90
N ILE A 710 -35.59 -14.29 -2.69
CA ILE A 710 -35.72 -12.99 -2.00
C ILE A 710 -34.99 -11.89 -2.78
N ALA A 711 -33.78 -12.16 -3.26
CA ALA A 711 -33.04 -11.21 -4.07
C ALA A 711 -33.77 -10.82 -5.37
N MET A 712 -34.48 -11.78 -6.00
CA MET A 712 -35.32 -11.53 -7.19
C MET A 712 -36.63 -10.80 -6.88
N MET A 713 -37.05 -10.72 -5.63
CA MET A 713 -38.22 -9.90 -5.21
C MET A 713 -37.87 -8.43 -5.11
N ILE A 714 -36.57 -8.07 -5.03
CA ILE A 714 -36.10 -6.67 -4.94
C ILE A 714 -36.16 -6.04 -6.34
N PRO A 715 -37.03 -5.05 -6.61
CA PRO A 715 -37.27 -4.50 -7.96
C PRO A 715 -36.02 -3.98 -8.67
N PRO A 716 -35.09 -3.23 -8.03
CA PRO A 716 -33.87 -2.76 -8.71
C PRO A 716 -32.95 -3.91 -9.10
N LEU A 717 -32.84 -4.96 -8.29
CA LEU A 717 -31.99 -6.12 -8.57
C LEU A 717 -32.58 -6.99 -9.69
N ARG A 718 -33.90 -7.19 -9.67
CA ARG A 718 -34.62 -7.88 -10.75
C ARG A 718 -34.46 -7.14 -12.08
N HIS A 719 -34.61 -5.82 -12.11
CA HIS A 719 -34.42 -5.01 -13.32
C HIS A 719 -32.97 -5.05 -13.83
N TRP A 720 -32.00 -5.06 -12.94
CA TRP A 720 -30.57 -5.22 -13.29
C TRP A 720 -30.30 -6.60 -13.87
N VAL A 721 -30.79 -7.66 -13.25
CA VAL A 721 -30.64 -9.04 -13.74
C VAL A 721 -31.32 -9.23 -15.11
N THR A 722 -32.57 -8.79 -15.25
CA THR A 722 -33.33 -9.03 -16.48
C THR A 722 -32.87 -8.15 -17.66
N ARG A 723 -32.48 -6.90 -17.42
CA ARG A 723 -32.11 -5.98 -18.50
C ARG A 723 -30.62 -6.04 -18.86
N ARG A 724 -29.75 -6.41 -17.92
CA ARG A 724 -28.29 -6.37 -18.15
C ARG A 724 -27.64 -7.74 -18.14
N LEU A 725 -28.03 -8.62 -17.22
CA LEU A 725 -27.42 -9.94 -17.09
C LEU A 725 -28.03 -10.96 -18.07
N MET A 726 -29.36 -10.97 -18.21
CA MET A 726 -30.07 -11.95 -19.03
C MET A 726 -29.70 -11.91 -20.52
N PRO A 727 -29.61 -10.74 -21.20
CA PRO A 727 -29.20 -10.68 -22.59
C PRO A 727 -27.74 -11.16 -22.79
N LEU A 728 -26.84 -10.74 -21.89
CA LEU A 728 -25.47 -11.22 -21.90
C LEU A 728 -25.38 -12.73 -21.68
N ALA A 729 -26.13 -13.26 -20.73
CA ALA A 729 -26.21 -14.69 -20.44
C ALA A 729 -26.74 -15.46 -21.65
N LYS A 730 -27.80 -14.96 -22.32
CA LYS A 730 -28.38 -15.60 -23.50
C LYS A 730 -27.41 -15.67 -24.69
N THR A 731 -26.72 -14.58 -24.98
CA THR A 731 -25.67 -14.56 -26.03
C THR A 731 -24.55 -15.50 -25.71
N TYR A 732 -24.13 -15.53 -24.45
CA TYR A 732 -23.07 -16.39 -23.95
C TYR A 732 -23.47 -17.89 -24.00
N ILE A 733 -24.70 -18.24 -23.56
CA ILE A 733 -25.22 -19.60 -23.59
C ILE A 733 -25.30 -20.11 -25.03
N ASN A 734 -25.76 -19.28 -25.97
CA ASN A 734 -25.84 -19.68 -27.37
C ASN A 734 -24.43 -20.02 -27.93
N GLN A 735 -23.44 -19.18 -27.68
CA GLN A 735 -22.07 -19.46 -28.10
C GLN A 735 -21.45 -20.68 -27.40
N LEU A 736 -21.78 -20.88 -26.11
CA LEU A 736 -21.38 -22.09 -25.40
C LEU A 736 -21.97 -23.34 -26.03
N LEU A 737 -23.27 -23.31 -26.39
CA LEU A 737 -23.96 -24.42 -27.04
C LEU A 737 -23.39 -24.69 -28.43
N ASP A 738 -23.01 -23.65 -29.20
CA ASP A 738 -22.36 -23.82 -30.50
C ASP A 738 -21.03 -24.58 -30.40
N VAL A 739 -20.20 -24.26 -29.38
CA VAL A 739 -18.95 -24.97 -29.12
C VAL A 739 -19.21 -26.42 -28.69
N LEU A 740 -20.22 -26.67 -27.86
CA LEU A 740 -20.58 -28.01 -27.36
C LEU A 740 -21.34 -28.84 -28.38
N SER A 741 -21.90 -28.25 -29.43
CA SER A 741 -22.67 -28.98 -30.46
C SER A 741 -21.83 -29.79 -31.41
N GLN A 742 -20.48 -29.66 -31.36
CA GLN A 742 -19.56 -30.43 -32.21
C GLN A 742 -19.20 -31.77 -31.56
N PRO A 743 -19.83 -32.93 -31.98
CA PRO A 743 -19.72 -34.17 -31.21
C PRO A 743 -18.32 -34.75 -31.15
N ARG A 744 -17.50 -34.55 -32.18
CA ARG A 744 -16.11 -35.02 -32.20
C ARG A 744 -15.23 -34.22 -31.24
N GLN A 745 -15.38 -32.93 -31.19
CA GLN A 745 -14.60 -32.08 -30.28
C GLN A 745 -15.02 -32.31 -28.83
N LEU A 746 -16.31 -32.45 -28.61
CA LEU A 746 -16.87 -32.74 -27.30
C LEU A 746 -16.38 -34.09 -26.76
N THR A 747 -16.40 -35.15 -27.56
CA THR A 747 -15.92 -36.49 -27.14
C THR A 747 -14.43 -36.46 -26.78
N VAL A 748 -13.60 -35.83 -27.60
CA VAL A 748 -12.14 -35.72 -27.30
C VAL A 748 -11.91 -34.89 -26.05
N SER A 749 -12.67 -33.79 -25.87
CA SER A 749 -12.60 -32.95 -24.66
C SER A 749 -13.06 -33.72 -23.39
N CYS A 750 -14.12 -34.54 -23.50
CA CYS A 750 -14.57 -35.39 -22.40
C CYS A 750 -13.53 -36.46 -22.05
N LEU A 751 -12.90 -37.08 -23.03
CA LEU A 751 -11.82 -38.07 -22.82
C LEU A 751 -10.60 -37.42 -22.15
N GLY A 752 -10.21 -36.20 -22.56
CA GLY A 752 -9.17 -35.43 -21.92
C GLY A 752 -9.50 -35.08 -20.45
N ALA A 753 -10.71 -34.62 -20.17
CA ALA A 753 -11.19 -34.34 -18.83
C ALA A 753 -11.29 -35.62 -17.96
N LEU A 754 -11.74 -36.75 -18.55
CA LEU A 754 -11.78 -38.03 -17.84
C LEU A 754 -10.36 -38.50 -17.47
N PHE A 755 -9.41 -38.37 -18.39
CA PHE A 755 -8.02 -38.72 -18.16
C PHE A 755 -7.41 -37.84 -17.06
N GLN A 756 -7.67 -36.53 -17.09
CA GLN A 756 -7.24 -35.59 -16.07
C GLN A 756 -7.78 -35.96 -14.67
N ASN A 757 -9.07 -36.22 -14.54
CA ASN A 757 -9.71 -36.56 -13.27
C ASN A 757 -9.22 -37.91 -12.73
N ALA A 758 -9.14 -38.92 -13.60
CA ALA A 758 -8.64 -40.24 -13.23
C ALA A 758 -7.19 -40.21 -12.76
N THR A 759 -6.29 -39.49 -13.47
CA THR A 759 -4.89 -39.37 -13.08
C THR A 759 -4.71 -38.61 -11.77
N THR A 760 -5.56 -37.63 -11.46
CA THR A 760 -5.49 -36.91 -10.19
C THR A 760 -5.89 -37.82 -9.01
N GLY A 761 -6.94 -38.62 -9.15
CA GLY A 761 -7.33 -39.60 -8.13
C GLY A 761 -6.29 -40.74 -7.96
N LEU A 762 -5.73 -41.24 -9.06
CA LEU A 762 -4.66 -42.26 -9.02
C LEU A 762 -3.38 -41.71 -8.42
N ALA A 763 -3.11 -40.42 -8.56
CA ALA A 763 -1.98 -39.78 -7.89
C ALA A 763 -2.12 -39.86 -6.36
N PHE A 764 -3.32 -39.67 -5.83
CA PHE A 764 -3.55 -39.78 -4.38
C PHE A 764 -3.44 -41.26 -3.92
N TRP A 765 -3.93 -42.19 -4.74
CA TRP A 765 -3.70 -43.60 -4.51
C TRP A 765 -2.20 -43.99 -4.44
N ALA A 766 -1.40 -43.47 -5.38
CA ALA A 766 0.05 -43.65 -5.35
C ALA A 766 0.70 -42.98 -4.11
N ALA A 767 0.18 -41.85 -3.66
CA ALA A 767 0.62 -41.20 -2.43
C ALA A 767 0.32 -42.03 -1.18
N LEU A 768 -0.80 -42.72 -1.11
CA LEU A 768 -1.09 -43.66 -0.02
C LEU A 768 -0.13 -44.88 -0.05
N GLN A 769 0.11 -45.41 -1.23
CA GLN A 769 1.09 -46.51 -1.44
C GLN A 769 2.52 -46.10 -1.03
N ALA A 770 2.88 -44.82 -1.22
CA ALA A 770 4.18 -44.32 -0.82
C ALA A 770 4.42 -44.45 0.71
N PHE A 771 3.38 -44.49 1.49
CA PHE A 771 3.43 -44.70 2.95
C PHE A 771 3.00 -46.09 3.37
N GLY A 772 3.04 -47.07 2.47
CA GLY A 772 2.82 -48.50 2.75
C GLY A 772 1.36 -48.89 2.96
N TYR A 773 0.41 -48.00 2.68
CA TYR A 773 -1.01 -48.30 2.83
C TYR A 773 -1.58 -48.81 1.47
N SER A 774 -1.91 -50.08 1.42
CA SER A 774 -2.53 -50.71 0.24
C SER A 774 -4.02 -50.41 0.21
N SER A 775 -4.49 -49.75 -0.83
CA SER A 775 -5.88 -49.38 -1.04
C SER A 775 -6.35 -49.70 -2.45
N ASN A 776 -7.66 -49.84 -2.63
CA ASN A 776 -8.24 -50.02 -3.96
C ASN A 776 -8.17 -48.68 -4.71
N PRO A 777 -7.56 -48.59 -5.91
CA PRO A 777 -7.39 -47.33 -6.65
C PRO A 777 -8.72 -46.67 -7.03
N ILE A 778 -9.80 -47.46 -7.25
CA ILE A 778 -11.11 -46.93 -7.61
C ILE A 778 -11.79 -46.28 -6.38
N GLU A 779 -11.77 -46.96 -5.25
CA GLU A 779 -12.32 -46.43 -3.99
C GLU A 779 -11.53 -45.18 -3.52
N THR A 780 -10.21 -45.24 -3.60
CA THR A 780 -9.35 -44.10 -3.28
C THR A 780 -9.65 -42.87 -4.15
N THR A 781 -9.83 -43.12 -5.49
CA THR A 781 -10.20 -42.04 -6.41
C THR A 781 -11.56 -41.43 -6.05
N PHE A 782 -12.54 -42.25 -5.66
CA PHE A 782 -13.85 -41.76 -5.24
C PHE A 782 -13.77 -40.89 -3.98
N VAL A 783 -13.15 -41.43 -2.93
CA VAL A 783 -12.99 -40.69 -1.65
C VAL A 783 -12.22 -39.39 -1.87
N PHE A 784 -11.14 -39.44 -2.66
CA PHE A 784 -10.37 -38.28 -3.03
C PHE A 784 -11.21 -37.21 -3.75
N MET A 785 -11.96 -37.60 -4.79
CA MET A 785 -12.81 -36.68 -5.54
C MET A 785 -13.84 -36.03 -4.63
N LEU A 786 -14.52 -36.80 -3.80
CA LEU A 786 -15.53 -36.28 -2.87
C LEU A 786 -14.92 -35.28 -1.87
N ALA A 787 -13.83 -35.67 -1.23
CA ALA A 787 -13.14 -34.84 -0.24
C ALA A 787 -12.53 -33.57 -0.86
N TYR A 788 -11.93 -33.71 -2.04
CA TYR A 788 -11.34 -32.58 -2.77
C TYR A 788 -12.40 -31.55 -3.19
N ALA A 789 -13.59 -32.02 -3.64
CA ALA A 789 -14.69 -31.14 -4.00
C ALA A 789 -15.17 -30.33 -2.77
N LEU A 790 -15.34 -31.01 -1.62
CA LEU A 790 -15.75 -30.36 -0.36
C LEU A 790 -14.67 -29.36 0.14
N GLY A 791 -13.41 -29.78 0.15
CA GLY A 791 -12.31 -28.94 0.58
C GLY A 791 -12.06 -27.71 -0.32
N SER A 792 -12.25 -27.88 -1.63
CA SER A 792 -12.09 -26.78 -2.60
C SER A 792 -13.24 -25.76 -2.59
N ALA A 793 -14.38 -26.09 -1.99
CA ALA A 793 -15.50 -25.17 -1.78
C ALA A 793 -15.17 -24.09 -0.72
N VAL A 794 -14.19 -24.32 0.14
CA VAL A 794 -13.72 -23.30 1.09
C VAL A 794 -12.98 -22.20 0.32
N PRO A 795 -13.39 -20.91 0.44
CA PRO A 795 -12.85 -19.84 -0.38
C PRO A 795 -11.46 -19.38 0.11
N THR A 796 -10.51 -20.29 0.17
CA THR A 796 -9.11 -20.01 0.47
C THR A 796 -8.27 -20.02 -0.81
N PRO A 797 -7.18 -19.22 -0.90
CA PRO A 797 -6.29 -19.25 -2.05
C PRO A 797 -5.74 -20.67 -2.28
N GLY A 798 -6.01 -21.23 -3.48
CA GLY A 798 -5.62 -22.60 -3.82
C GLY A 798 -6.22 -23.71 -2.97
N GLY A 799 -7.27 -23.43 -2.18
CA GLY A 799 -7.91 -24.41 -1.30
C GLY A 799 -7.05 -24.81 -0.10
N LEU A 800 -6.08 -23.97 0.30
CA LEU A 800 -5.18 -24.27 1.43
C LEU A 800 -5.94 -24.35 2.75
N GLY A 801 -5.57 -25.34 3.56
CA GLY A 801 -6.22 -25.68 4.82
C GLY A 801 -7.51 -26.47 4.63
N GLY A 802 -8.40 -26.04 3.76
CA GLY A 802 -9.68 -26.70 3.52
C GLY A 802 -9.54 -28.05 2.82
N VAL A 803 -8.71 -28.13 1.81
CA VAL A 803 -8.47 -29.39 1.05
C VAL A 803 -7.69 -30.37 1.91
N GLU A 804 -6.65 -29.93 2.63
CA GLU A 804 -5.86 -30.79 3.51
C GLU A 804 -6.72 -31.40 4.63
N ALA A 805 -7.53 -30.58 5.28
CA ALA A 805 -8.43 -31.03 6.32
C ALA A 805 -9.47 -32.00 5.78
N ALA A 806 -10.11 -31.68 4.65
CA ALA A 806 -11.13 -32.52 4.03
C ALA A 806 -10.56 -33.87 3.58
N LEU A 807 -9.40 -33.90 2.93
CA LEU A 807 -8.75 -35.13 2.51
C LEU A 807 -8.34 -36.00 3.71
N THR A 808 -7.62 -35.42 4.68
CA THR A 808 -7.19 -36.16 5.87
C THR A 808 -8.39 -36.74 6.62
N PHE A 809 -9.43 -35.93 6.86
CA PHE A 809 -10.62 -36.37 7.54
C PHE A 809 -11.36 -37.50 6.78
N ALA A 810 -11.55 -37.33 5.47
CA ALA A 810 -12.26 -38.32 4.66
C ALA A 810 -11.53 -39.66 4.63
N PHE A 811 -10.20 -39.66 4.50
CA PHE A 811 -9.44 -40.90 4.51
C PHE A 811 -9.39 -41.56 5.88
N VAL A 812 -9.32 -40.79 6.97
CA VAL A 812 -9.46 -41.33 8.33
C VAL A 812 -10.84 -41.94 8.55
N ALA A 813 -11.88 -41.30 8.02
CA ALA A 813 -13.27 -41.81 8.13
C ALA A 813 -13.48 -43.17 7.42
N VAL A 814 -12.68 -43.46 6.36
CA VAL A 814 -12.70 -44.74 5.66
C VAL A 814 -11.67 -45.73 6.17
N GLY A 815 -11.06 -45.46 7.33
CA GLY A 815 -10.20 -46.42 8.04
C GLY A 815 -8.69 -46.29 7.74
N VAL A 816 -8.24 -45.25 7.06
CA VAL A 816 -6.79 -44.98 6.89
C VAL A 816 -6.22 -44.44 8.19
N PRO A 817 -5.09 -44.92 8.71
CA PRO A 817 -4.45 -44.34 9.89
C PRO A 817 -4.16 -42.83 9.69
N GLN A 818 -4.43 -42.01 10.73
CA GLN A 818 -4.34 -40.56 10.63
C GLN A 818 -2.97 -40.04 10.14
N GLY A 819 -1.89 -40.63 10.62
CA GLY A 819 -0.54 -40.28 10.18
C GLY A 819 -0.29 -40.55 8.70
N VAL A 820 -0.80 -41.68 8.16
CA VAL A 820 -0.71 -42.05 6.75
C VAL A 820 -1.57 -41.11 5.91
N ALA A 821 -2.81 -40.87 6.32
CA ALA A 821 -3.73 -39.97 5.61
C ALA A 821 -3.15 -38.55 5.50
N LEU A 822 -2.60 -38.02 6.59
CA LEU A 822 -1.94 -36.73 6.60
C LEU A 822 -0.69 -36.70 5.72
N SER A 823 0.20 -37.69 5.85
CA SER A 823 1.43 -37.77 5.05
C SER A 823 1.16 -37.91 3.55
N ALA A 824 0.19 -38.74 3.16
CA ALA A 824 -0.24 -38.88 1.77
C ALA A 824 -0.86 -37.57 1.22
N THR A 825 -1.67 -36.89 2.04
CA THR A 825 -2.22 -35.58 1.69
C THR A 825 -1.11 -34.56 1.47
N LEU A 826 -0.11 -34.51 2.35
CA LEU A 826 1.04 -33.61 2.23
C LEU A 826 1.87 -33.91 0.98
N LEU A 827 2.18 -35.19 0.71
CA LEU A 827 2.91 -35.60 -0.50
C LEU A 827 2.14 -35.19 -1.77
N HIS A 828 0.84 -35.45 -1.80
CA HIS A 828 -0.01 -35.04 -2.92
C HIS A 828 0.00 -33.51 -3.09
N ARG A 829 -0.07 -32.75 -2.00
CA ARG A 829 -0.01 -31.28 -2.05
C ARG A 829 1.34 -30.76 -2.51
N VAL A 830 2.45 -31.41 -2.10
CA VAL A 830 3.77 -31.05 -2.60
C VAL A 830 3.81 -31.16 -4.12
N VAL A 831 3.25 -32.23 -4.70
CA VAL A 831 3.24 -32.47 -6.15
C VAL A 831 2.23 -31.56 -6.87
N PHE A 832 0.99 -31.48 -6.37
CA PHE A 832 -0.13 -30.84 -7.09
C PHE A 832 -0.32 -29.37 -6.76
N TYR A 833 0.36 -28.86 -5.74
CA TYR A 833 0.30 -27.45 -5.38
C TYR A 833 1.69 -26.80 -5.38
N TRP A 834 2.62 -27.24 -4.52
CA TRP A 834 3.90 -26.59 -4.31
C TRP A 834 4.84 -26.67 -5.50
N LEU A 835 5.01 -27.86 -6.08
CA LEU A 835 5.87 -28.07 -7.24
C LEU A 835 5.31 -27.39 -8.49
N ARG A 836 4.00 -27.20 -8.58
CA ARG A 836 3.36 -26.48 -9.67
C ARG A 836 3.69 -24.98 -9.68
N ILE A 837 4.08 -24.38 -8.57
CA ILE A 837 4.42 -22.95 -8.50
C ILE A 837 5.66 -22.64 -9.35
N PRO A 838 6.85 -23.22 -9.07
CA PRO A 838 8.05 -22.92 -9.85
C PRO A 838 7.94 -23.38 -11.32
N LEU A 839 7.32 -24.55 -11.56
CA LEU A 839 7.08 -25.03 -12.92
C LEU A 839 6.12 -24.12 -13.69
N GLY A 840 5.07 -23.68 -13.05
CA GLY A 840 4.10 -22.73 -13.63
C GLY A 840 4.70 -21.35 -13.89
N ALA A 841 5.56 -20.85 -12.99
CA ALA A 841 6.30 -19.60 -13.21
C ALA A 841 7.25 -19.70 -14.41
N ALA A 842 7.95 -20.84 -14.57
CA ALA A 842 8.79 -21.09 -15.73
C ALA A 842 7.98 -21.18 -17.03
N ALA A 843 6.83 -21.86 -17.01
CA ALA A 843 5.91 -21.94 -18.13
C ALA A 843 5.30 -20.58 -18.49
N MET A 844 4.94 -19.75 -17.49
CA MET A 844 4.45 -18.39 -17.72
C MET A 844 5.52 -17.53 -18.42
N LYS A 845 6.77 -17.57 -17.95
CA LYS A 845 7.89 -16.88 -18.59
C LYS A 845 8.14 -17.37 -20.03
N TRP A 846 7.93 -18.67 -20.28
CA TRP A 846 8.05 -19.23 -21.63
C TRP A 846 6.93 -18.71 -22.55
N LEU A 847 5.68 -18.68 -22.06
CA LEU A 847 4.52 -18.13 -22.79
C LEU A 847 4.70 -16.65 -23.12
N ASP A 848 5.16 -15.85 -22.16
CA ASP A 848 5.45 -14.42 -22.33
C ASP A 848 6.54 -14.21 -23.40
N LYS A 849 7.63 -14.99 -23.37
CA LYS A 849 8.70 -14.94 -24.38
C LYS A 849 8.21 -15.24 -25.80
N HIS A 850 7.16 -16.08 -25.94
CA HIS A 850 6.58 -16.46 -27.24
C HIS A 850 5.35 -15.61 -27.60
N ASN A 851 5.05 -14.54 -26.83
CA ASN A 851 3.87 -13.67 -27.01
C ASN A 851 2.53 -14.42 -26.99
N LEU A 852 2.42 -15.49 -26.19
CA LEU A 852 1.24 -16.33 -26.09
C LEU A 852 0.37 -16.01 -24.85
N VAL A 853 0.84 -15.16 -23.94
CA VAL A 853 0.09 -14.62 -22.76
C VAL A 853 0.42 -13.17 -22.52
#